data_41e1d20573220d0e0f033b7190e8a7a6
#
_entry.id   41e1d20573220d0e0f033b7190e8a7a6
#
_cell.length_a   1.000
_cell.length_b   1.000
_cell.length_c   1.000
_cell.angle_alpha   90.00
_cell.angle_beta   90.00
_cell.angle_gamma   90.00
#
_symmetry.space_group_name_H-M   'P 1'
#
loop_
_entity.id
_entity.type
_entity.pdbx_description
1 polymer ?
#
loop_
_entity_poly.entity_id
_entity_poly.type
_entity_poly.pdbx_seq_one_letter_code
_entity_poly.pdbx_strand_id
1 'polypeptide(L)'
;MSRSLAALAGAAVLATALPLLSTSVADAAPEKSFHRLATYPVFQNVPPGTPASAETVAEISAVSDDGRTLVYTDALGKRIGFLDISDPSNPRGDGSLSLEELGDADDQPTSVSIVGKYVLVVVDTSASFTEPSGRLDVVRLSDGVRVRSIDLAGQPDSIALDAKKSVAAIAMENQRDEDFTPDGRAKGDLPQAPGGFVQLLDLEGGPADWSLRRVDLDADTLAAAGIAEPTDPEPEYVSINGKGTLAVTLQENNGIVLIDTATGEVTKAFSAGSVDLTGIDAKKDGKISLTDSLPSVVREPDAIAWIDDDHLATANEGDWKGGSRGWTVFDTDGDVVWDAGNTFERLAVKHGLYNDDRAAKKGSEPEGLAVAEFDGTTYAFVGSERSNFVAVYDMSDPAKPEFVQVMPTTNGPEGLLPIPSRGLFAVSSETDDASVSVRATVGLYAWKPGKAAFPSILSEDQGGDPIGWQALGALTADPTDTSTLWTAADTVVKNGTLYRVDVSASPPRITDTVAVTEGGAPAPLDIEGLFKRPQGGFWLASEGATGPANVLVRTDDAGAVQERVSLPADITAKLGKWGLEGVTATTDAAGEHVWFALQRPLTGEDVARIGRYDVADQTFHWFGYELENPLRGSGDWVGLSEITAIDADTFAVIERDKLNGPAARNKRIYTVTIPKDAAEELPILEKRLAIDVLPHLRETQGWTQEKLEGFTIAADGSLYGVTDNDGLKDATGETVFLRLGRAADAFEQEVATTTGLRLSASRAEYAQRITATVSVGGAAAGAVELRDGAKVVARAKVAGGRATVTLPRLAVGRHSLTARFTGSALAAASTSTPVTVTVVKASSRTSLAVKRAVKRSKPVKVVATVRAAGHQPTGKVRFMAGSKVLKTVRLSNGKAVATVKLRSSQRIRAVYLGSEQTKGSTSARTAVTVRP
;
A
#
# COMPACT_ATOMS: atom_id res chain seq x y z
N MET A 1 -39.11 -79.64 23.72
CA MET A 1 -38.89 -81.02 23.29
C MET A 1 -37.96 -80.97 22.10
N SER A 2 -36.80 -81.64 22.28
CA SER A 2 -35.90 -82.32 21.34
C SER A 2 -35.47 -81.63 20.06
N ARG A 3 -34.19 -81.29 19.99
CA ARG A 3 -33.01 -82.03 19.53
C ARG A 3 -33.00 -82.28 18.04
N SER A 4 -31.99 -81.83 17.28
CA SER A 4 -30.72 -82.51 16.98
C SER A 4 -29.96 -81.71 15.96
N LEU A 5 -28.73 -81.29 16.20
CA LEU A 5 -27.42 -81.78 15.77
C LEU A 5 -27.29 -82.31 14.33
N ALA A 6 -26.36 -81.67 13.60
CA ALA A 6 -25.18 -82.15 12.89
C ALA A 6 -24.66 -81.05 11.93
N ALA A 7 -23.51 -80.59 12.08
CA ALA A 7 -22.12 -80.96 11.89
C ALA A 7 -21.51 -80.48 10.53
N LEU A 8 -20.52 -79.62 10.64
CA LEU A 8 -19.25 -79.41 9.92
C LEU A 8 -19.20 -79.50 8.38
N ALA A 9 -18.76 -78.40 7.81
CA ALA A 9 -17.56 -78.42 6.95
C ALA A 9 -17.00 -76.98 6.88
N GLY A 10 -15.79 -76.82 7.31
CA GLY A 10 -15.06 -75.51 7.29
C GLY A 10 -14.56 -75.23 5.90
N ALA A 11 -14.64 -73.89 5.54
CA ALA A 11 -13.83 -73.30 4.51
C ALA A 11 -13.33 -72.00 5.09
N ALA A 12 -12.05 -71.96 5.45
CA ALA A 12 -11.32 -70.75 5.85
C ALA A 12 -11.15 -69.84 4.60
N VAL A 13 -11.86 -68.74 4.59
CA VAL A 13 -11.58 -67.64 3.65
C VAL A 13 -10.63 -66.69 4.40
N LEU A 14 -9.35 -66.66 4.01
CA LEU A 14 -8.44 -65.62 4.39
C LEU A 14 -8.97 -64.31 3.76
N ALA A 15 -9.56 -63.42 4.55
CA ALA A 15 -9.77 -62.04 4.20
C ALA A 15 -8.42 -61.30 4.41
N THR A 16 -7.69 -61.13 3.32
CA THR A 16 -6.61 -60.14 3.28
C THR A 16 -7.23 -58.74 3.34
N ALA A 17 -7.14 -58.14 4.50
CA ALA A 17 -7.41 -56.68 4.62
C ALA A 17 -6.32 -55.91 3.80
N LEU A 18 -6.69 -55.43 2.63
CA LEU A 18 -5.93 -54.35 2.01
C LEU A 18 -6.19 -53.08 2.84
N PRO A 19 -5.10 -52.37 3.24
CA PRO A 19 -5.32 -51.02 3.74
C PRO A 19 -5.94 -50.18 2.60
N LEU A 20 -7.10 -49.61 2.85
CA LEU A 20 -7.63 -48.49 2.09
C LEU A 20 -6.61 -47.35 2.33
N LEU A 21 -5.66 -47.20 1.44
CA LEU A 21 -4.96 -45.96 1.25
C LEU A 21 -6.07 -44.95 0.85
N SER A 22 -6.47 -44.13 1.83
CA SER A 22 -7.09 -42.85 1.54
C SER A 22 -6.02 -42.03 0.78
N THR A 23 -6.07 -42.09 -0.54
CA THR A 23 -5.45 -41.07 -1.34
C THR A 23 -6.20 -39.77 -1.00
N SER A 24 -5.60 -38.94 -0.15
CA SER A 24 -5.92 -37.51 -0.19
C SER A 24 -5.80 -37.12 -1.67
N VAL A 25 -6.94 -36.77 -2.26
CA VAL A 25 -6.94 -36.03 -3.53
C VAL A 25 -6.20 -34.75 -3.15
N ALA A 26 -4.92 -34.68 -3.46
CA ALA A 26 -4.24 -33.39 -3.49
C ALA A 26 -5.10 -32.54 -4.43
N ASP A 27 -5.63 -31.43 -3.95
CA ASP A 27 -6.25 -30.42 -4.79
C ASP A 27 -5.29 -30.19 -5.96
N ALA A 28 -5.69 -30.63 -7.14
CA ALA A 28 -4.90 -30.35 -8.34
C ALA A 28 -4.87 -28.84 -8.44
N ALA A 29 -3.67 -28.26 -8.30
CA ALA A 29 -3.50 -26.83 -8.46
C ALA A 29 -4.14 -26.43 -9.80
N PRO A 30 -4.90 -25.33 -9.85
CA PRO A 30 -5.54 -24.89 -11.09
C PRO A 30 -4.48 -24.81 -12.19
N GLU A 31 -4.83 -25.21 -13.38
CA GLU A 31 -3.93 -25.20 -14.53
C GLU A 31 -3.39 -23.79 -14.81
N LYS A 32 -4.18 -22.76 -14.48
CA LYS A 32 -3.83 -21.33 -14.45
C LYS A 32 -4.41 -20.63 -13.24
N SER A 33 -3.87 -19.45 -12.92
CA SER A 33 -4.38 -18.56 -11.89
C SER A 33 -4.00 -17.11 -12.17
N PHE A 34 -4.59 -16.18 -11.44
CA PHE A 34 -4.24 -14.76 -11.49
C PHE A 34 -3.03 -14.48 -10.60
N HIS A 35 -1.96 -13.98 -11.19
CA HIS A 35 -0.71 -13.60 -10.53
C HIS A 35 -0.61 -12.09 -10.48
N ARG A 36 -0.36 -11.49 -9.32
CA ARG A 36 -0.11 -10.05 -9.19
C ARG A 36 1.12 -9.65 -10.01
N LEU A 37 1.01 -8.56 -10.77
CA LEU A 37 2.09 -8.00 -11.59
C LEU A 37 2.60 -6.68 -11.04
N ALA A 38 1.70 -5.83 -10.55
CA ALA A 38 2.02 -4.51 -10.03
C ALA A 38 0.87 -3.99 -9.17
N THR A 39 1.19 -3.07 -8.28
CA THR A 39 0.25 -2.23 -7.53
C THR A 39 0.67 -0.78 -7.74
N TYR A 40 -0.13 0.00 -8.45
CA TYR A 40 0.16 1.39 -8.81
C TYR A 40 -0.57 2.36 -7.87
N PRO A 41 0.12 3.15 -7.04
CA PRO A 41 -0.53 4.14 -6.18
C PRO A 41 -0.94 5.37 -6.98
N VAL A 42 -2.25 5.67 -7.00
CA VAL A 42 -2.80 6.71 -7.89
C VAL A 42 -2.42 8.14 -7.48
N PHE A 43 -2.03 8.37 -6.23
CA PHE A 43 -1.46 9.66 -5.81
C PHE A 43 -0.18 10.06 -6.57
N GLN A 44 0.44 9.14 -7.29
CA GLN A 44 1.59 9.44 -8.16
C GLN A 44 1.18 9.97 -9.55
N ASN A 45 -0.11 9.92 -9.88
CA ASN A 45 -0.66 10.36 -11.16
C ASN A 45 -1.46 11.67 -11.05
N VAL A 46 -1.10 12.52 -10.11
CA VAL A 46 -1.76 13.81 -9.86
C VAL A 46 -1.03 14.96 -10.58
N PRO A 47 -1.68 16.11 -10.81
CA PRO A 47 -1.03 17.28 -11.40
C PRO A 47 0.20 17.72 -10.61
N PRO A 48 1.25 18.25 -11.29
CA PRO A 48 2.45 18.73 -10.62
C PRO A 48 2.14 19.83 -9.60
N GLY A 49 2.57 19.64 -8.35
CA GLY A 49 2.36 20.60 -7.26
C GLY A 49 1.21 20.23 -6.33
N THR A 50 0.46 19.18 -6.62
CA THR A 50 -0.52 18.60 -5.68
C THR A 50 0.21 18.15 -4.41
N PRO A 51 -0.27 18.51 -3.20
CA PRO A 51 0.33 18.05 -1.95
C PRO A 51 0.34 16.53 -1.87
N ALA A 52 1.40 15.94 -1.30
CA ALA A 52 1.46 14.49 -1.10
C ALA A 52 0.39 13.96 -0.12
N SER A 53 -0.20 14.85 0.68
CA SER A 53 -1.30 14.55 1.60
C SER A 53 -2.69 14.79 0.98
N ALA A 54 -2.77 15.16 -0.29
CA ALA A 54 -4.07 15.24 -0.96
C ALA A 54 -4.64 13.83 -1.11
N GLU A 55 -5.91 13.70 -0.82
CA GLU A 55 -6.65 12.47 -1.01
C GLU A 55 -6.85 12.20 -2.50
N THR A 56 -6.76 10.95 -2.87
CA THR A 56 -6.93 10.45 -4.24
C THR A 56 -7.55 9.07 -4.15
N VAL A 57 -8.50 8.77 -5.01
CA VAL A 57 -9.11 7.45 -5.04
C VAL A 57 -8.98 6.79 -6.42
N ALA A 58 -9.20 5.49 -6.47
CA ALA A 58 -9.45 4.75 -7.68
C ALA A 58 -10.65 3.85 -7.39
N GLU A 59 -11.79 4.21 -7.97
CA GLU A 59 -13.05 3.51 -7.79
C GLU A 59 -13.34 2.70 -9.06
N ILE A 60 -14.10 3.23 -9.99
CA ILE A 60 -14.45 2.51 -11.21
C ILE A 60 -13.40 2.71 -12.31
N SER A 61 -13.09 1.69 -13.06
CA SER A 61 -12.13 1.76 -14.15
C SER A 61 -12.62 1.14 -15.45
N ALA A 62 -12.12 1.66 -16.56
CA ALA A 62 -12.35 1.16 -17.92
C ALA A 62 -11.05 1.08 -18.71
N VAL A 63 -11.03 0.28 -19.75
CA VAL A 63 -9.83 0.07 -20.57
C VAL A 63 -10.10 0.31 -22.06
N SER A 64 -9.12 0.88 -22.75
CA SER A 64 -9.15 1.07 -24.20
C SER A 64 -9.31 -0.26 -24.95
N ASP A 65 -9.83 -0.23 -26.17
CA ASP A 65 -10.09 -1.43 -26.99
C ASP A 65 -8.80 -2.28 -27.22
N ASP A 66 -7.63 -1.65 -27.23
CA ASP A 66 -6.34 -2.36 -27.32
C ASP A 66 -5.79 -2.84 -25.97
N GLY A 67 -6.51 -2.54 -24.88
CA GLY A 67 -6.16 -2.95 -23.53
C GLY A 67 -4.94 -2.25 -22.93
N ARG A 68 -4.48 -1.11 -23.46
CA ARG A 68 -3.20 -0.51 -23.07
C ARG A 68 -3.32 0.76 -22.23
N THR A 69 -4.45 1.44 -22.33
CA THR A 69 -4.76 2.62 -21.50
C THR A 69 -5.91 2.28 -20.60
N LEU A 70 -5.69 2.34 -19.30
CA LEU A 70 -6.71 2.23 -18.28
C LEU A 70 -7.09 3.65 -17.83
N VAL A 71 -8.38 3.91 -17.70
CA VAL A 71 -8.94 5.14 -17.15
C VAL A 71 -9.66 4.79 -15.86
N TYR A 72 -9.48 5.60 -14.80
CA TYR A 72 -10.14 5.39 -13.51
C TYR A 72 -10.77 6.68 -12.99
N THR A 73 -11.83 6.57 -12.21
CA THR A 73 -12.42 7.68 -11.45
C THR A 73 -11.59 7.96 -10.20
N ASP A 74 -11.45 9.24 -9.89
CA ASP A 74 -10.88 9.78 -8.66
C ASP A 74 -11.85 10.84 -8.14
N ALA A 75 -12.92 10.39 -7.45
CA ALA A 75 -14.00 11.24 -6.97
C ALA A 75 -13.48 12.26 -5.96
N LEU A 76 -12.68 11.85 -4.97
CA LEU A 76 -12.07 12.76 -4.00
C LEU A 76 -11.13 13.77 -4.66
N GLY A 77 -10.40 13.36 -5.69
CA GLY A 77 -9.56 14.25 -6.49
C GLY A 77 -10.30 15.03 -7.56
N LYS A 78 -11.61 14.77 -7.76
CA LYS A 78 -12.50 15.45 -8.74
C LYS A 78 -11.94 15.39 -10.16
N ARG A 79 -11.53 14.19 -10.58
CA ARG A 79 -10.88 13.96 -11.88
C ARG A 79 -11.03 12.53 -12.34
N ILE A 80 -10.67 12.28 -13.58
CA ILE A 80 -10.35 10.94 -14.07
C ILE A 80 -8.84 10.85 -14.29
N GLY A 81 -8.24 9.71 -13.96
CA GLY A 81 -6.83 9.42 -14.19
C GLY A 81 -6.61 8.47 -15.36
N PHE A 82 -5.47 8.60 -16.03
CA PHE A 82 -5.06 7.73 -17.13
C PHE A 82 -3.80 6.96 -16.75
N LEU A 83 -3.78 5.65 -17.00
CA LEU A 83 -2.60 4.81 -16.81
C LEU A 83 -2.20 4.11 -18.11
N ASP A 84 -0.94 4.20 -18.46
CA ASP A 84 -0.34 3.33 -19.47
C ASP A 84 -0.02 1.97 -18.83
N ILE A 85 -0.79 0.96 -19.22
CA ILE A 85 -0.62 -0.44 -18.84
C ILE A 85 -0.09 -1.30 -19.99
N SER A 86 0.58 -0.69 -20.96
CA SER A 86 1.22 -1.41 -22.09
C SER A 86 2.21 -2.45 -21.59
N ASP A 87 2.98 -2.11 -20.55
CA ASP A 87 3.74 -3.05 -19.71
C ASP A 87 3.02 -3.18 -18.35
N PRO A 88 2.20 -4.22 -18.16
CA PRO A 88 1.40 -4.35 -16.94
C PRO A 88 2.24 -4.68 -15.70
N SER A 89 3.52 -5.02 -15.85
CA SER A 89 4.45 -5.19 -14.73
C SER A 89 5.09 -3.87 -14.28
N ASN A 90 4.87 -2.79 -15.04
CA ASN A 90 5.42 -1.47 -14.74
C ASN A 90 4.47 -0.37 -15.24
N PRO A 91 3.22 -0.32 -14.70
CA PRO A 91 2.23 0.67 -15.08
C PRO A 91 2.74 2.09 -14.80
N ARG A 92 2.29 3.07 -15.60
CA ARG A 92 2.74 4.45 -15.50
C ARG A 92 1.55 5.39 -15.56
N GLY A 93 1.58 6.43 -14.73
CA GLY A 93 0.64 7.53 -14.86
C GLY A 93 0.82 8.25 -16.20
N ASP A 94 -0.26 8.46 -16.91
CA ASP A 94 -0.32 9.23 -18.17
C ASP A 94 -1.11 10.54 -18.00
N GLY A 95 -1.20 11.02 -16.76
CA GLY A 95 -1.88 12.24 -16.38
C GLY A 95 -3.32 12.05 -15.95
N SER A 96 -3.99 13.16 -15.72
CA SER A 96 -5.39 13.21 -15.27
C SER A 96 -6.13 14.38 -15.90
N LEU A 97 -7.46 14.28 -15.96
CA LEU A 97 -8.35 15.34 -16.43
C LEU A 97 -9.21 15.81 -15.26
N SER A 98 -9.10 17.08 -14.91
CA SER A 98 -9.89 17.71 -13.86
C SER A 98 -11.33 17.97 -14.33
N LEU A 99 -12.31 17.60 -13.51
CA LEU A 99 -13.71 17.93 -13.76
C LEU A 99 -14.05 19.36 -13.36
N GLU A 100 -13.33 19.94 -12.40
CA GLU A 100 -13.42 21.37 -12.07
C GLU A 100 -13.11 22.26 -13.27
N GLU A 101 -12.11 21.89 -14.09
CA GLU A 101 -11.79 22.62 -15.32
C GLU A 101 -12.87 22.47 -16.41
N LEU A 102 -13.72 21.45 -16.32
CA LEU A 102 -14.79 21.17 -17.27
C LEU A 102 -16.17 21.63 -16.79
N GLY A 103 -16.35 21.88 -15.51
CA GLY A 103 -17.62 22.23 -14.88
C GLY A 103 -17.42 23.05 -13.61
N ASP A 104 -17.99 22.60 -12.52
CA ASP A 104 -17.93 23.25 -11.21
C ASP A 104 -16.95 22.54 -10.26
N ALA A 105 -16.53 23.24 -9.20
CA ALA A 105 -15.54 22.74 -8.24
C ALA A 105 -16.01 21.52 -7.42
N ASP A 106 -17.32 21.27 -7.41
CA ASP A 106 -17.92 20.15 -6.65
C ASP A 106 -18.27 18.95 -7.53
N ASP A 107 -18.05 19.03 -8.84
CA ASP A 107 -18.30 17.93 -9.77
C ASP A 107 -17.43 16.71 -9.45
N GLN A 108 -18.07 15.52 -9.36
CA GLN A 108 -17.38 14.26 -9.03
C GLN A 108 -17.66 13.21 -10.10
N PRO A 109 -16.64 12.45 -10.56
CA PRO A 109 -16.88 11.32 -11.43
C PRO A 109 -17.39 10.15 -10.59
N THR A 110 -18.49 9.53 -10.99
CA THR A 110 -18.98 8.31 -10.34
C THR A 110 -18.59 7.07 -11.13
N SER A 111 -18.66 7.12 -12.47
CA SER A 111 -18.32 5.95 -13.28
C SER A 111 -17.70 6.33 -14.63
N VAL A 112 -16.98 5.39 -15.24
CA VAL A 112 -16.36 5.54 -16.57
C VAL A 112 -16.58 4.32 -17.45
N SER A 113 -16.69 4.57 -18.76
CA SER A 113 -16.66 3.52 -19.76
C SER A 113 -15.98 3.99 -21.04
N ILE A 114 -15.63 3.08 -21.97
CA ILE A 114 -14.92 3.45 -23.21
C ILE A 114 -15.60 2.89 -24.43
N VAL A 115 -15.93 3.81 -25.37
CA VAL A 115 -16.49 3.50 -26.69
C VAL A 115 -15.53 3.95 -27.78
N GLY A 116 -14.82 2.98 -28.37
CA GLY A 116 -13.82 3.25 -29.39
C GLY A 116 -12.74 4.23 -28.90
N LYS A 117 -12.76 5.46 -29.40
CA LYS A 117 -11.77 6.50 -29.03
C LYS A 117 -12.28 7.50 -28.00
N TYR A 118 -13.42 7.25 -27.39
CA TYR A 118 -14.05 8.14 -26.43
C TYR A 118 -14.19 7.48 -25.07
N VAL A 119 -13.87 8.23 -24.04
CA VAL A 119 -14.19 7.93 -22.64
C VAL A 119 -15.55 8.57 -22.34
N LEU A 120 -16.46 7.80 -21.80
CA LEU A 120 -17.72 8.24 -21.24
C LEU A 120 -17.50 8.42 -19.75
N VAL A 121 -17.58 9.65 -19.26
CA VAL A 121 -17.43 9.97 -17.85
C VAL A 121 -18.77 10.38 -17.29
N VAL A 122 -19.27 9.63 -16.36
CA VAL A 122 -20.50 9.96 -15.63
C VAL A 122 -20.11 10.84 -14.46
N VAL A 123 -20.80 11.95 -14.30
CA VAL A 123 -20.40 13.00 -13.35
C VAL A 123 -21.62 13.42 -12.54
N ASP A 124 -21.53 13.29 -11.23
CA ASP A 124 -22.46 13.90 -10.30
C ASP A 124 -22.19 15.41 -10.21
N THR A 125 -23.24 16.20 -10.37
CA THR A 125 -23.23 17.65 -10.28
C THR A 125 -24.31 18.18 -9.33
N SER A 126 -24.81 17.30 -8.44
CA SER A 126 -25.91 17.58 -7.54
C SER A 126 -25.58 18.72 -6.58
N ALA A 127 -26.46 19.69 -6.49
CA ALA A 127 -26.34 20.75 -5.49
C ALA A 127 -26.76 20.28 -4.08
N SER A 128 -27.63 19.28 -4.02
CA SER A 128 -28.11 18.63 -2.80
C SER A 128 -28.87 17.37 -3.15
N PHE A 129 -29.16 16.52 -2.17
CA PHE A 129 -29.98 15.31 -2.31
C PHE A 129 -31.39 15.56 -2.85
N THR A 130 -31.94 16.77 -2.65
CA THR A 130 -33.28 17.17 -3.16
C THR A 130 -33.22 17.89 -4.52
N GLU A 131 -32.05 18.24 -5.00
CA GLU A 131 -31.81 18.83 -6.31
C GLU A 131 -30.72 18.02 -7.05
N PRO A 132 -30.95 16.70 -7.26
CA PRO A 132 -30.00 15.84 -7.94
C PRO A 132 -29.82 16.25 -9.40
N SER A 133 -28.57 16.24 -9.84
CA SER A 133 -28.22 16.55 -11.22
C SER A 133 -26.95 15.82 -11.62
N GLY A 134 -26.78 15.61 -12.92
CA GLY A 134 -25.57 14.97 -13.43
C GLY A 134 -25.43 15.16 -14.93
N ARG A 135 -24.24 14.87 -15.41
CA ARG A 135 -23.93 14.93 -16.84
C ARG A 135 -23.08 13.75 -17.28
N LEU A 136 -23.14 13.45 -18.55
CA LEU A 136 -22.21 12.56 -19.21
C LEU A 136 -21.23 13.39 -20.05
N ASP A 137 -19.97 13.40 -19.67
CA ASP A 137 -18.91 14.02 -20.45
C ASP A 137 -18.27 12.99 -21.41
N VAL A 138 -18.29 13.30 -22.70
CA VAL A 138 -17.64 12.51 -23.74
C VAL A 138 -16.26 13.07 -24.01
N VAL A 139 -15.22 12.37 -23.60
CA VAL A 139 -13.84 12.82 -23.66
C VAL A 139 -13.07 11.99 -24.71
N ARG A 140 -12.27 12.65 -25.53
CA ARG A 140 -11.42 11.94 -26.47
C ARG A 140 -10.20 11.35 -25.76
N LEU A 141 -10.04 10.03 -25.83
CA LEU A 141 -8.98 9.28 -25.12
C LEU A 141 -7.56 9.77 -25.46
N SER A 142 -7.31 10.22 -26.69
CA SER A 142 -5.95 10.54 -27.15
C SER A 142 -5.39 11.87 -26.65
N ASP A 143 -6.24 12.79 -26.18
CA ASP A 143 -5.83 14.16 -25.81
C ASP A 143 -6.62 14.76 -24.63
N GLY A 144 -7.52 13.98 -24.02
CA GLY A 144 -8.34 14.44 -22.89
C GLY A 144 -9.35 15.53 -23.21
N VAL A 145 -9.62 15.80 -24.49
CA VAL A 145 -10.54 16.89 -24.89
C VAL A 145 -11.99 16.44 -24.79
N ARG A 146 -12.79 17.13 -23.99
CA ARG A 146 -14.24 16.94 -23.95
C ARG A 146 -14.86 17.41 -25.28
N VAL A 147 -15.49 16.47 -26.00
CA VAL A 147 -16.12 16.72 -27.31
C VAL A 147 -17.62 16.95 -27.20
N ARG A 148 -18.25 16.47 -26.13
CA ARG A 148 -19.66 16.69 -25.82
C ARG A 148 -19.91 16.57 -24.32
N SER A 149 -20.91 17.26 -23.82
CA SER A 149 -21.52 17.06 -22.52
C SER A 149 -23.03 16.87 -22.72
N ILE A 150 -23.62 15.92 -22.01
CA ILE A 150 -25.04 15.54 -22.11
C ILE A 150 -25.60 15.60 -20.69
N ASP A 151 -26.67 16.39 -20.52
CA ASP A 151 -27.43 16.48 -19.26
C ASP A 151 -28.15 15.14 -18.99
N LEU A 152 -27.98 14.57 -17.82
CA LEU A 152 -28.60 13.29 -17.41
C LEU A 152 -29.88 13.49 -16.62
N ALA A 153 -30.18 14.70 -16.18
CA ALA A 153 -31.40 15.08 -15.46
C ALA A 153 -31.61 14.40 -14.10
N GLY A 154 -30.54 14.02 -13.41
CA GLY A 154 -30.54 13.40 -12.09
C GLY A 154 -29.11 13.06 -11.67
N GLN A 155 -28.90 12.59 -10.45
CA GLN A 155 -27.62 12.10 -9.95
C GLN A 155 -27.33 10.71 -10.53
N PRO A 156 -26.27 10.55 -11.30
CA PRO A 156 -25.88 9.26 -11.84
C PRO A 156 -24.96 8.51 -10.86
N ASP A 157 -25.01 7.18 -10.97
CA ASP A 157 -24.05 6.30 -10.32
C ASP A 157 -23.21 5.51 -11.36
N SER A 158 -23.69 4.43 -11.89
CA SER A 158 -22.92 3.53 -12.75
C SER A 158 -23.30 3.60 -14.23
N ILE A 159 -22.37 3.14 -15.10
CA ILE A 159 -22.57 3.04 -16.54
C ILE A 159 -22.11 1.68 -17.07
N ALA A 160 -22.94 0.98 -17.85
CA ALA A 160 -22.58 -0.21 -18.57
C ALA A 160 -22.82 -0.10 -20.08
N LEU A 161 -22.02 -0.81 -20.86
CA LEU A 161 -22.15 -0.92 -22.31
C LEU A 161 -22.67 -2.29 -22.71
N ASP A 162 -23.49 -2.36 -23.76
CA ASP A 162 -23.78 -3.62 -24.42
C ASP A 162 -22.52 -4.17 -25.13
N ALA A 163 -22.46 -5.46 -25.38
CA ALA A 163 -21.31 -6.13 -26.01
C ALA A 163 -20.95 -5.57 -27.39
N LYS A 164 -21.88 -4.93 -28.09
CA LYS A 164 -21.65 -4.29 -29.39
C LYS A 164 -21.23 -2.83 -29.28
N LYS A 165 -21.27 -2.27 -28.06
CA LYS A 165 -21.07 -0.84 -27.76
C LYS A 165 -22.02 0.04 -28.58
N SER A 166 -23.28 -0.39 -28.71
CA SER A 166 -24.36 0.31 -29.40
C SER A 166 -25.32 1.04 -28.47
N VAL A 167 -25.40 0.61 -27.21
CA VAL A 167 -26.20 1.21 -26.16
C VAL A 167 -25.35 1.28 -24.89
N ALA A 168 -25.45 2.40 -24.17
CA ALA A 168 -25.01 2.48 -22.78
C ALA A 168 -26.24 2.63 -21.87
N ALA A 169 -26.24 1.98 -20.72
CA ALA A 169 -27.21 2.18 -19.66
C ALA A 169 -26.53 2.92 -18.51
N ILE A 170 -27.22 3.88 -17.92
CA ILE A 170 -26.74 4.68 -16.79
C ILE A 170 -27.80 4.58 -15.70
N ALA A 171 -27.40 4.14 -14.52
CA ALA A 171 -28.20 4.22 -13.32
C ALA A 171 -28.27 5.68 -12.86
N MET A 172 -29.47 6.14 -12.55
CA MET A 172 -29.71 7.47 -12.00
C MET A 172 -30.23 7.27 -10.59
N GLU A 173 -29.36 7.26 -9.63
CA GLU A 173 -29.63 6.86 -8.27
C GLU A 173 -30.52 7.90 -7.55
N ASN A 174 -30.14 9.18 -7.62
CA ASN A 174 -30.74 10.25 -6.81
C ASN A 174 -30.67 9.92 -5.30
N GLN A 175 -29.50 9.61 -4.85
CA GLN A 175 -29.16 9.10 -3.52
C GLN A 175 -29.92 9.80 -2.38
N ARG A 176 -30.38 9.03 -1.40
CA ARG A 176 -30.97 9.54 -0.16
C ARG A 176 -29.96 10.28 0.71
N ASP A 177 -30.42 11.22 1.50
CA ASP A 177 -29.65 11.86 2.56
C ASP A 177 -29.71 11.03 3.86
N GLU A 178 -28.63 10.37 4.20
CA GLU A 178 -28.52 9.56 5.41
C GLU A 178 -28.68 10.37 6.70
N ASP A 179 -28.44 11.67 6.64
CA ASP A 179 -28.57 12.58 7.77
C ASP A 179 -29.97 13.19 7.91
N PHE A 180 -30.80 13.06 6.89
CA PHE A 180 -32.17 13.55 6.90
C PHE A 180 -33.11 12.58 7.66
N THR A 181 -34.16 13.13 8.26
CA THR A 181 -35.20 12.37 8.95
C THR A 181 -36.54 12.67 8.32
N PRO A 182 -37.08 11.78 7.46
CA PRO A 182 -38.39 11.97 6.83
C PRO A 182 -39.51 11.97 7.87
N ASP A 183 -40.61 12.65 7.57
CA ASP A 183 -41.77 12.80 8.45
C ASP A 183 -42.32 11.44 8.90
N GLY A 184 -42.24 11.17 10.22
CA GLY A 184 -42.75 9.94 10.85
C GLY A 184 -41.88 8.70 10.67
N ARG A 185 -40.63 8.88 10.18
CA ARG A 185 -39.64 7.81 9.96
C ARG A 185 -38.37 8.01 10.81
N ALA A 186 -37.44 7.08 10.72
CA ALA A 186 -36.10 7.23 11.31
C ALA A 186 -35.19 8.07 10.41
N LYS A 187 -34.05 8.49 10.97
CA LYS A 187 -32.99 9.17 10.24
C LYS A 187 -32.44 8.27 9.13
N GLY A 188 -32.27 8.80 7.93
CA GLY A 188 -31.83 8.10 6.75
C GLY A 188 -32.84 7.12 6.13
N ASP A 189 -34.09 7.08 6.61
CA ASP A 189 -35.13 6.22 6.02
C ASP A 189 -35.66 6.77 4.69
N LEU A 190 -36.05 5.86 3.79
CA LEU A 190 -36.80 6.13 2.56
C LEU A 190 -38.31 6.22 2.84
N PRO A 191 -39.12 6.87 1.97
CA PRO A 191 -38.71 7.54 0.73
C PRO A 191 -38.23 8.99 0.96
N GLN A 192 -37.30 9.43 0.09
CA GLN A 192 -36.79 10.79 -0.01
C GLN A 192 -36.80 11.24 -1.49
N ALA A 193 -37.83 11.93 -1.94
CA ALA A 193 -37.93 12.32 -3.35
C ALA A 193 -36.86 13.37 -3.77
N PRO A 194 -36.44 13.31 -5.02
CA PRO A 194 -36.97 12.57 -6.14
C PRO A 194 -36.35 11.17 -6.25
N GLY A 195 -37.12 10.13 -6.49
CA GLY A 195 -36.63 8.78 -6.77
C GLY A 195 -35.87 8.72 -8.10
N GLY A 196 -35.01 7.71 -8.18
CA GLY A 196 -34.14 7.45 -9.33
C GLY A 196 -34.86 6.84 -10.52
N PHE A 197 -34.10 6.66 -11.59
CA PHE A 197 -34.55 6.15 -12.89
C PHE A 197 -33.37 5.59 -13.69
N VAL A 198 -33.58 5.14 -14.93
CA VAL A 198 -32.50 4.68 -15.81
C VAL A 198 -32.43 5.55 -17.06
N GLN A 199 -31.21 5.87 -17.51
CA GLN A 199 -30.97 6.46 -18.83
C GLN A 199 -30.38 5.43 -19.78
N LEU A 200 -30.95 5.32 -20.98
CA LEU A 200 -30.37 4.56 -22.09
C LEU A 200 -29.81 5.53 -23.12
N LEU A 201 -28.51 5.42 -23.42
CA LEU A 201 -27.83 6.22 -24.42
C LEU A 201 -27.60 5.41 -25.69
N ASP A 202 -28.28 5.78 -26.77
CA ASP A 202 -28.07 5.19 -28.08
C ASP A 202 -26.77 5.72 -28.70
N LEU A 203 -25.84 4.84 -29.00
CA LEU A 203 -24.46 5.16 -29.44
C LEU A 203 -24.30 5.06 -30.98
N GLU A 204 -25.41 5.14 -31.75
CA GLU A 204 -25.34 5.09 -33.20
C GLU A 204 -24.71 6.38 -33.78
N GLY A 205 -23.76 6.22 -34.69
CA GLY A 205 -23.08 7.37 -35.33
C GLY A 205 -21.91 7.90 -34.49
N GLY A 206 -21.76 9.21 -34.45
CA GLY A 206 -20.74 9.88 -33.63
C GLY A 206 -21.33 10.57 -32.41
N PRO A 207 -20.50 11.07 -31.47
CA PRO A 207 -20.99 11.69 -30.23
C PRO A 207 -22.07 12.77 -30.43
N ALA A 208 -22.07 13.46 -31.58
CA ALA A 208 -23.07 14.49 -31.91
C ALA A 208 -24.47 13.89 -32.17
N ASP A 209 -24.53 12.64 -32.61
CA ASP A 209 -25.74 11.94 -33.00
C ASP A 209 -26.38 11.13 -31.86
N TRP A 210 -25.63 10.88 -30.78
CA TRP A 210 -26.10 10.08 -29.66
C TRP A 210 -27.30 10.71 -28.96
N SER A 211 -28.22 9.87 -28.48
CA SER A 211 -29.48 10.36 -27.88
C SER A 211 -29.84 9.54 -26.62
N LEU A 212 -30.33 10.25 -25.60
CA LEU A 212 -30.83 9.66 -24.36
C LEU A 212 -32.29 9.23 -24.47
N ARG A 213 -32.61 8.13 -23.85
CA ARG A 213 -33.99 7.67 -23.59
C ARG A 213 -34.12 7.38 -22.10
N ARG A 214 -35.02 8.07 -21.43
CA ARG A 214 -35.33 7.84 -20.03
C ARG A 214 -36.27 6.63 -19.88
N VAL A 215 -35.99 5.80 -18.89
CA VAL A 215 -36.82 4.68 -18.42
C VAL A 215 -37.21 4.97 -16.98
N ASP A 216 -38.49 5.28 -16.76
CA ASP A 216 -39.02 5.47 -15.42
C ASP A 216 -39.33 4.12 -14.79
N LEU A 217 -39.07 3.99 -13.48
CA LEU A 217 -39.39 2.78 -12.69
C LEU A 217 -40.74 2.98 -12.00
N ASP A 218 -41.75 2.35 -12.55
CA ASP A 218 -43.17 2.53 -12.12
C ASP A 218 -43.39 1.93 -10.72
N ALA A 219 -43.84 2.75 -9.79
CA ALA A 219 -44.06 2.37 -8.39
C ALA A 219 -45.06 1.21 -8.22
N ASP A 220 -46.11 1.10 -9.05
CA ASP A 220 -47.06 0.01 -8.98
C ASP A 220 -46.42 -1.33 -9.42
N THR A 221 -45.54 -1.27 -10.43
CA THR A 221 -44.76 -2.41 -10.91
C THR A 221 -43.77 -2.89 -9.83
N LEU A 222 -43.04 -1.98 -9.20
CA LEU A 222 -42.10 -2.29 -8.12
C LEU A 222 -42.82 -2.86 -6.89
N ALA A 223 -43.93 -2.24 -6.50
CA ALA A 223 -44.76 -2.74 -5.38
C ALA A 223 -45.32 -4.14 -5.65
N ALA A 224 -45.78 -4.43 -6.88
CA ALA A 224 -46.25 -5.76 -7.26
C ALA A 224 -45.15 -6.82 -7.23
N ALA A 225 -43.92 -6.43 -7.45
CA ALA A 225 -42.71 -7.29 -7.35
C ALA A 225 -42.21 -7.49 -5.91
N GLY A 226 -42.82 -6.84 -4.91
CA GLY A 226 -42.38 -6.92 -3.51
C GLY A 226 -41.11 -6.15 -3.18
N ILE A 227 -40.73 -5.17 -4.01
CA ILE A 227 -39.61 -4.28 -3.82
C ILE A 227 -39.97 -3.25 -2.75
N ALA A 228 -39.04 -2.96 -1.81
CA ALA A 228 -39.27 -2.03 -0.71
C ALA A 228 -39.33 -0.59 -1.21
N GLU A 229 -40.06 0.28 -0.51
CA GLU A 229 -40.20 1.72 -0.79
C GLU A 229 -40.34 2.06 -2.28
N PRO A 230 -41.32 1.48 -3.00
CA PRO A 230 -41.35 1.48 -4.47
C PRO A 230 -41.62 2.85 -5.09
N THR A 231 -41.92 3.88 -4.31
CA THR A 231 -42.08 5.25 -4.76
C THR A 231 -40.76 6.05 -4.83
N ASP A 232 -39.69 5.43 -4.36
CA ASP A 232 -38.36 6.01 -4.29
C ASP A 232 -37.31 4.95 -4.62
N PRO A 233 -37.25 4.53 -5.89
CA PRO A 233 -36.19 3.59 -6.31
C PRO A 233 -34.84 4.26 -6.38
N GLU A 234 -33.81 3.60 -5.89
CA GLU A 234 -32.40 4.02 -5.97
C GLU A 234 -31.62 3.04 -6.83
N PRO A 235 -31.59 3.25 -8.19
CA PRO A 235 -30.78 2.43 -9.10
C PRO A 235 -29.31 2.70 -8.91
N GLU A 236 -28.52 1.67 -8.64
CA GLU A 236 -27.07 1.77 -8.46
C GLU A 236 -26.30 1.14 -9.60
N TYR A 237 -26.30 -0.18 -9.70
CA TYR A 237 -25.46 -0.86 -10.65
C TYR A 237 -26.23 -1.37 -11.87
N VAL A 238 -25.58 -1.37 -13.03
CA VAL A 238 -26.16 -1.78 -14.31
C VAL A 238 -25.30 -2.78 -15.05
N SER A 239 -25.92 -3.76 -15.70
CA SER A 239 -25.24 -4.74 -16.54
C SER A 239 -26.12 -5.19 -17.71
N ILE A 240 -25.55 -5.29 -18.92
CA ILE A 240 -26.30 -5.65 -20.15
C ILE A 240 -25.82 -7.00 -20.67
N ASN A 241 -26.70 -7.97 -20.86
CA ASN A 241 -26.37 -9.28 -21.39
C ASN A 241 -26.28 -9.32 -22.94
N GLY A 242 -25.94 -10.50 -23.49
CA GLY A 242 -25.81 -10.72 -24.92
C GLY A 242 -27.13 -10.57 -25.74
N LYS A 243 -28.29 -10.69 -25.08
CA LYS A 243 -29.62 -10.51 -25.68
C LYS A 243 -30.08 -9.04 -25.70
N GLY A 244 -29.41 -8.14 -25.00
CA GLY A 244 -29.80 -6.75 -24.80
C GLY A 244 -30.76 -6.54 -23.64
N THR A 245 -30.77 -7.46 -22.67
CA THR A 245 -31.48 -7.29 -21.41
C THR A 245 -30.55 -6.58 -20.43
N LEU A 246 -30.97 -5.42 -19.94
CA LEU A 246 -30.33 -4.69 -18.88
C LEU A 246 -30.86 -5.20 -17.53
N ALA A 247 -29.95 -5.52 -16.62
CA ALA A 247 -30.23 -5.74 -15.20
C ALA A 247 -29.78 -4.51 -14.41
N VAL A 248 -30.60 -4.11 -13.44
CA VAL A 248 -30.39 -2.95 -12.59
C VAL A 248 -30.64 -3.36 -11.14
N THR A 249 -29.71 -3.06 -10.25
CA THR A 249 -29.93 -3.18 -8.81
C THR A 249 -30.62 -1.92 -8.27
N LEU A 250 -31.45 -2.12 -7.26
CA LEU A 250 -32.04 -1.10 -6.40
C LEU A 250 -31.65 -1.50 -4.98
N GLN A 251 -30.51 -1.01 -4.51
CA GLN A 251 -29.83 -1.57 -3.33
C GLN A 251 -30.70 -1.40 -2.08
N GLU A 252 -31.04 -0.19 -1.68
CA GLU A 252 -31.84 0.09 -0.49
C GLU A 252 -33.27 -0.48 -0.60
N ASN A 253 -33.78 -0.54 -1.83
CA ASN A 253 -35.07 -1.15 -2.09
C ASN A 253 -35.03 -2.68 -2.07
N ASN A 254 -33.83 -3.28 -1.97
CA ASN A 254 -33.61 -4.73 -2.04
C ASN A 254 -34.28 -5.36 -3.27
N GLY A 255 -34.05 -4.76 -4.44
CA GLY A 255 -34.73 -5.07 -5.70
C GLY A 255 -33.81 -5.22 -6.89
N ILE A 256 -34.29 -5.93 -7.90
CA ILE A 256 -33.66 -6.08 -9.22
C ILE A 256 -34.72 -5.83 -10.30
N VAL A 257 -34.33 -5.06 -11.32
CA VAL A 257 -35.23 -4.74 -12.47
C VAL A 257 -34.52 -5.16 -13.76
N LEU A 258 -35.25 -5.84 -14.64
CA LEU A 258 -34.81 -6.20 -15.99
C LEU A 258 -35.55 -5.34 -17.04
N ILE A 259 -34.76 -4.75 -17.94
CA ILE A 259 -35.22 -3.79 -18.96
C ILE A 259 -34.75 -4.28 -20.35
N ASP A 260 -35.60 -4.26 -21.32
CA ASP A 260 -35.25 -4.44 -22.73
C ASP A 260 -34.62 -3.14 -23.25
N THR A 261 -33.31 -3.17 -23.59
CA THR A 261 -32.59 -1.96 -24.01
C THR A 261 -33.07 -1.39 -25.36
N ALA A 262 -33.69 -2.18 -26.21
CA ALA A 262 -34.17 -1.72 -27.51
C ALA A 262 -35.48 -0.90 -27.37
N THR A 263 -36.36 -1.33 -26.48
CA THR A 263 -37.68 -0.68 -26.25
C THR A 263 -37.70 0.29 -25.09
N GLY A 264 -36.85 0.03 -24.06
CA GLY A 264 -36.91 0.70 -22.76
C GLY A 264 -38.01 0.18 -21.85
N GLU A 265 -38.63 -0.99 -22.16
CA GLU A 265 -39.69 -1.57 -21.37
C GLU A 265 -39.11 -2.36 -20.20
N VAL A 266 -39.67 -2.16 -19.00
CA VAL A 266 -39.38 -3.01 -17.83
C VAL A 266 -40.06 -4.36 -18.09
N THR A 267 -39.26 -5.39 -18.32
CA THR A 267 -39.75 -6.76 -18.64
C THR A 267 -40.01 -7.60 -17.41
N LYS A 268 -39.26 -7.32 -16.34
CA LYS A 268 -39.38 -8.02 -15.04
C LYS A 268 -38.91 -7.12 -13.92
N ALA A 269 -39.47 -7.27 -12.75
CA ALA A 269 -38.97 -6.74 -11.49
C ALA A 269 -39.17 -7.80 -10.40
N PHE A 270 -38.26 -7.94 -9.47
CA PHE A 270 -38.35 -8.85 -8.33
C PHE A 270 -37.53 -8.40 -7.14
N SER A 271 -37.96 -8.76 -5.93
CA SER A 271 -37.16 -8.54 -4.72
C SER A 271 -35.98 -9.49 -4.67
N ALA A 272 -34.82 -9.01 -4.27
CA ALA A 272 -33.66 -9.86 -4.00
C ALA A 272 -33.86 -10.80 -2.79
N GLY A 273 -34.93 -10.57 -2.00
CA GLY A 273 -35.31 -11.43 -0.89
C GLY A 273 -34.36 -11.33 0.31
N SER A 274 -34.37 -12.37 1.13
CA SER A 274 -33.55 -12.46 2.34
C SER A 274 -32.95 -13.85 2.51
N VAL A 275 -31.95 -13.97 3.39
CA VAL A 275 -31.26 -15.21 3.74
C VAL A 275 -31.11 -15.36 5.24
N ASP A 276 -31.18 -16.60 5.74
CA ASP A 276 -30.81 -16.93 7.11
C ASP A 276 -29.33 -17.25 7.17
N LEU A 277 -28.54 -16.38 7.81
CA LEU A 277 -27.12 -16.56 7.97
C LEU A 277 -26.80 -17.31 9.26
N THR A 278 -25.95 -18.33 9.17
CA THR A 278 -25.46 -19.11 10.30
C THR A 278 -23.97 -19.36 10.15
N GLY A 279 -23.24 -19.50 11.28
CA GLY A 279 -21.80 -19.71 11.25
C GLY A 279 -21.07 -18.46 10.74
N ILE A 280 -21.47 -17.30 11.23
CA ILE A 280 -20.86 -15.99 11.01
C ILE A 280 -20.37 -15.43 12.32
N ASP A 281 -19.57 -14.36 12.24
CA ASP A 281 -19.22 -13.50 13.38
C ASP A 281 -20.07 -12.22 13.32
N ALA A 282 -20.89 -12.00 14.34
CA ALA A 282 -21.77 -10.84 14.42
C ALA A 282 -21.41 -9.89 15.56
N LYS A 283 -20.18 -9.97 16.12
CA LYS A 283 -19.76 -9.18 17.26
C LYS A 283 -18.41 -8.56 17.05
N LYS A 284 -18.32 -7.24 17.22
CA LYS A 284 -17.06 -6.53 17.38
C LYS A 284 -16.55 -6.72 18.80
N ASP A 285 -15.84 -7.79 19.09
CA ASP A 285 -15.38 -8.10 20.44
C ASP A 285 -13.89 -8.46 20.53
N GLY A 286 -13.14 -8.35 19.43
CA GLY A 286 -11.72 -8.68 19.33
C GLY A 286 -11.49 -10.19 19.25
N LYS A 287 -12.49 -10.96 18.79
CA LYS A 287 -12.39 -12.40 18.57
C LYS A 287 -13.06 -12.75 17.27
N ILE A 288 -12.36 -13.43 16.43
CA ILE A 288 -12.92 -13.96 15.19
C ILE A 288 -13.58 -15.32 15.51
N SER A 289 -14.93 -15.37 15.53
CA SER A 289 -15.68 -16.55 15.97
C SER A 289 -16.94 -16.76 15.15
N LEU A 290 -16.89 -17.68 14.20
CA LEU A 290 -18.00 -17.98 13.26
C LEU A 290 -19.10 -18.81 13.93
N THR A 291 -19.70 -18.33 15.04
CA THR A 291 -20.67 -19.08 15.85
C THR A 291 -22.04 -18.41 15.94
N ASP A 292 -22.17 -17.21 15.40
CA ASP A 292 -23.44 -16.46 15.46
C ASP A 292 -24.37 -16.79 14.30
N SER A 293 -25.59 -16.25 14.39
CA SER A 293 -26.63 -16.41 13.35
C SER A 293 -27.46 -15.13 13.26
N LEU A 294 -27.83 -14.75 12.06
CA LEU A 294 -28.71 -13.63 11.76
C LEU A 294 -29.87 -14.14 10.89
N PRO A 295 -31.10 -14.14 11.37
CA PRO A 295 -32.24 -14.61 10.57
C PRO A 295 -32.75 -13.50 9.64
N SER A 296 -33.24 -13.92 8.47
CA SER A 296 -33.97 -13.09 7.49
C SER A 296 -33.26 -11.78 7.14
N VAL A 297 -31.94 -11.85 6.93
CA VAL A 297 -31.16 -10.69 6.47
C VAL A 297 -31.52 -10.40 5.01
N VAL A 298 -32.02 -9.20 4.70
CA VAL A 298 -32.25 -8.78 3.33
C VAL A 298 -30.91 -8.61 2.61
N ARG A 299 -30.90 -8.92 1.30
CA ARG A 299 -29.64 -8.96 0.55
C ARG A 299 -29.08 -7.55 0.30
N GLU A 300 -29.93 -6.61 -0.11
CA GLU A 300 -29.54 -5.28 -0.57
C GLU A 300 -28.34 -5.34 -1.52
N PRO A 301 -28.58 -5.81 -2.76
CA PRO A 301 -27.53 -6.02 -3.74
C PRO A 301 -27.03 -4.68 -4.30
N ASP A 302 -25.71 -4.49 -4.27
CA ASP A 302 -25.03 -3.41 -4.95
C ASP A 302 -24.66 -3.84 -6.38
N ALA A 303 -23.44 -4.34 -6.63
CA ALA A 303 -23.01 -4.70 -7.95
C ALA A 303 -23.77 -5.89 -8.54
N ILE A 304 -24.02 -5.83 -9.86
CA ILE A 304 -24.70 -6.86 -10.63
C ILE A 304 -23.94 -7.18 -11.92
N ALA A 305 -23.85 -8.46 -12.27
CA ALA A 305 -23.24 -8.89 -13.51
C ALA A 305 -23.94 -10.12 -14.09
N TRP A 306 -24.06 -10.19 -15.42
CA TRP A 306 -24.57 -11.38 -16.10
C TRP A 306 -23.51 -12.47 -16.18
N ILE A 307 -23.85 -13.68 -15.76
CA ILE A 307 -23.05 -14.89 -15.93
C ILE A 307 -23.22 -15.44 -17.36
N ASP A 308 -24.46 -15.51 -17.79
CA ASP A 308 -24.86 -15.84 -19.14
C ASP A 308 -26.18 -15.08 -19.47
N ASP A 309 -26.88 -15.47 -20.54
CA ASP A 309 -28.12 -14.80 -20.95
C ASP A 309 -29.35 -15.10 -20.07
N ASP A 310 -29.26 -16.04 -19.14
CA ASP A 310 -30.36 -16.53 -18.32
C ASP A 310 -30.05 -16.47 -16.80
N HIS A 311 -28.78 -16.18 -16.40
CA HIS A 311 -28.36 -16.08 -15.02
C HIS A 311 -27.57 -14.81 -14.76
N LEU A 312 -27.80 -14.19 -13.61
CA LEU A 312 -27.12 -13.00 -13.13
C LEU A 312 -26.61 -13.21 -11.69
N ALA A 313 -25.55 -12.52 -11.33
CA ALA A 313 -24.99 -12.54 -9.99
C ALA A 313 -25.05 -11.15 -9.36
N THR A 314 -25.20 -11.10 -8.04
CA THR A 314 -25.13 -9.86 -7.26
C THR A 314 -24.14 -9.98 -6.11
N ALA A 315 -23.39 -8.94 -5.85
CA ALA A 315 -22.70 -8.73 -4.59
C ALA A 315 -23.70 -8.04 -3.62
N ASN A 316 -23.79 -8.55 -2.38
CA ASN A 316 -24.84 -8.10 -1.45
C ASN A 316 -24.20 -7.34 -0.30
N GLU A 317 -23.72 -6.17 -0.57
CA GLU A 317 -23.06 -5.29 0.39
C GLU A 317 -24.01 -4.84 1.49
N GLY A 318 -25.13 -4.25 1.05
CA GLY A 318 -26.14 -3.64 1.90
C GLY A 318 -25.75 -2.24 2.36
N ASP A 319 -26.68 -1.31 2.25
CA ASP A 319 -26.44 0.06 2.75
C ASP A 319 -27.43 0.45 3.85
N TRP A 320 -28.69 0.17 3.67
CA TRP A 320 -29.76 0.69 4.54
C TRP A 320 -30.14 -0.24 5.70
N LYS A 321 -30.68 -1.43 5.42
CA LYS A 321 -31.21 -2.39 6.45
C LYS A 321 -30.66 -3.79 6.31
N GLY A 322 -29.90 -4.06 5.28
CA GLY A 322 -29.48 -5.39 4.88
C GLY A 322 -27.96 -5.54 4.80
N GLY A 323 -27.59 -6.36 3.85
CA GLY A 323 -26.24 -6.81 3.61
C GLY A 323 -26.06 -8.26 4.03
N SER A 324 -26.23 -9.20 3.08
CA SER A 324 -26.20 -10.62 3.40
C SER A 324 -24.80 -11.21 3.50
N ARG A 325 -23.76 -10.39 3.53
CA ARG A 325 -22.35 -10.75 3.75
C ARG A 325 -21.75 -11.69 2.71
N GLY A 326 -22.46 -11.88 1.59
CA GLY A 326 -22.10 -12.81 0.53
C GLY A 326 -22.60 -12.34 -0.82
N TRP A 327 -22.62 -13.21 -1.77
CA TRP A 327 -23.10 -12.96 -3.12
C TRP A 327 -24.09 -14.03 -3.58
N THR A 328 -24.95 -13.69 -4.53
CA THR A 328 -26.09 -14.54 -4.92
C THR A 328 -26.17 -14.66 -6.43
N VAL A 329 -26.59 -15.84 -6.93
CA VAL A 329 -26.93 -16.08 -8.33
C VAL A 329 -28.44 -16.20 -8.44
N PHE A 330 -29.04 -15.45 -9.36
CA PHE A 330 -30.45 -15.48 -9.70
C PHE A 330 -30.63 -15.92 -11.15
N ASP A 331 -31.79 -16.47 -11.46
CA ASP A 331 -32.26 -16.56 -12.83
C ASP A 331 -33.10 -15.33 -13.24
N THR A 332 -33.51 -15.27 -14.51
CA THR A 332 -34.34 -14.18 -15.04
C THR A 332 -35.76 -14.16 -14.51
N ASP A 333 -36.22 -15.21 -13.86
CA ASP A 333 -37.51 -15.25 -13.16
C ASP A 333 -37.44 -14.67 -11.75
N GLY A 334 -36.20 -14.46 -11.22
CA GLY A 334 -35.93 -13.96 -9.91
C GLY A 334 -35.80 -15.03 -8.84
N ASP A 335 -35.70 -16.29 -9.26
CA ASP A 335 -35.48 -17.40 -8.34
C ASP A 335 -33.98 -17.47 -7.99
N VAL A 336 -33.65 -17.68 -6.69
CA VAL A 336 -32.28 -17.87 -6.24
C VAL A 336 -31.78 -19.23 -6.70
N VAL A 337 -30.80 -19.23 -7.59
CA VAL A 337 -30.13 -20.42 -8.12
C VAL A 337 -29.02 -20.90 -7.17
N TRP A 338 -28.30 -19.97 -6.59
CA TRP A 338 -27.25 -20.25 -5.61
C TRP A 338 -27.03 -19.05 -4.70
N ASP A 339 -26.57 -19.30 -3.47
CA ASP A 339 -26.23 -18.25 -2.49
C ASP A 339 -24.98 -18.63 -1.71
N ALA A 340 -24.07 -17.68 -1.50
CA ALA A 340 -22.81 -17.91 -0.82
C ALA A 340 -22.97 -18.26 0.66
N GLY A 341 -24.05 -17.83 1.30
CA GLY A 341 -24.21 -17.95 2.74
C GLY A 341 -23.03 -17.35 3.50
N ASN A 342 -22.40 -18.16 4.36
CA ASN A 342 -21.22 -17.73 5.12
C ASN A 342 -19.87 -18.02 4.44
N THR A 343 -19.86 -18.59 3.24
CA THR A 343 -18.62 -19.08 2.61
C THR A 343 -17.64 -17.95 2.33
N PHE A 344 -18.15 -16.75 2.02
CA PHE A 344 -17.33 -15.58 1.72
C PHE A 344 -16.57 -15.06 2.97
N GLU A 345 -17.24 -14.94 4.11
CA GLU A 345 -16.58 -14.60 5.38
C GLU A 345 -15.57 -15.67 5.82
N ARG A 346 -15.88 -16.94 5.59
CA ARG A 346 -14.93 -18.04 5.85
C ARG A 346 -13.64 -17.92 5.06
N LEU A 347 -13.72 -17.42 3.81
CA LEU A 347 -12.51 -17.11 3.03
C LEU A 347 -11.70 -15.99 3.68
N ALA A 348 -12.36 -14.90 4.10
CA ALA A 348 -11.69 -13.81 4.80
C ALA A 348 -10.97 -14.30 6.07
N VAL A 349 -11.64 -15.08 6.92
CA VAL A 349 -11.06 -15.64 8.15
C VAL A 349 -9.89 -16.56 7.83
N LYS A 350 -10.03 -17.44 6.84
CA LYS A 350 -8.99 -18.40 6.44
C LYS A 350 -7.71 -17.72 5.99
N HIS A 351 -7.81 -16.53 5.38
CA HIS A 351 -6.69 -15.76 4.84
C HIS A 351 -6.16 -14.69 5.81
N GLY A 352 -6.75 -14.57 7.03
CA GLY A 352 -6.38 -13.54 8.01
C GLY A 352 -6.80 -12.12 7.58
N LEU A 353 -7.81 -12.03 6.73
CA LEU A 353 -8.33 -10.80 6.14
C LEU A 353 -9.71 -10.40 6.71
N TYR A 354 -10.17 -11.08 7.76
CA TYR A 354 -11.46 -10.75 8.37
C TYR A 354 -11.33 -9.51 9.27
N ASN A 355 -12.18 -8.51 9.04
CA ASN A 355 -12.20 -7.28 9.82
C ASN A 355 -13.22 -7.37 10.96
N ASP A 356 -12.77 -7.65 12.20
CA ASP A 356 -13.62 -7.73 13.39
C ASP A 356 -14.37 -6.41 13.68
N ASP A 357 -13.82 -5.26 13.29
CA ASP A 357 -14.49 -3.97 13.43
C ASP A 357 -15.79 -3.86 12.62
N ARG A 358 -15.95 -4.72 11.60
CA ARG A 358 -17.15 -4.82 10.76
C ARG A 358 -18.10 -5.96 11.16
N ALA A 359 -17.65 -6.86 12.03
CA ALA A 359 -18.43 -8.04 12.44
C ALA A 359 -19.84 -7.70 12.95
N ALA A 360 -19.99 -6.67 13.79
CA ALA A 360 -21.29 -6.19 14.29
C ALA A 360 -22.08 -5.35 13.27
N LYS A 361 -21.58 -5.20 12.04
CA LYS A 361 -22.23 -4.50 10.92
C LYS A 361 -22.53 -5.49 9.80
N LYS A 362 -21.84 -5.35 8.68
CA LYS A 362 -22.07 -6.09 7.45
C LYS A 362 -20.95 -7.11 7.12
N GLY A 363 -20.00 -7.35 8.05
CA GLY A 363 -18.93 -8.35 7.93
C GLY A 363 -17.90 -8.02 6.86
N SER A 364 -17.71 -8.93 5.90
CA SER A 364 -16.70 -8.76 4.83
C SER A 364 -17.12 -7.80 3.72
N GLU A 365 -18.37 -7.39 3.66
CA GLU A 365 -18.96 -6.44 2.71
C GLU A 365 -18.53 -6.71 1.26
N PRO A 366 -19.18 -7.66 0.58
CA PRO A 366 -18.98 -7.88 -0.85
C PRO A 366 -19.68 -6.78 -1.64
N GLU A 367 -18.91 -5.96 -2.37
CA GLU A 367 -19.38 -4.79 -3.10
C GLU A 367 -19.13 -4.96 -4.61
N GLY A 368 -17.86 -4.94 -5.05
CA GLY A 368 -17.54 -5.09 -6.46
C GLY A 368 -17.82 -6.49 -7.03
N LEU A 369 -18.37 -6.54 -8.23
CA LEU A 369 -18.63 -7.79 -8.96
C LEU A 369 -18.32 -7.63 -10.45
N ALA A 370 -17.57 -8.56 -11.01
CA ALA A 370 -17.37 -8.66 -12.46
C ALA A 370 -17.45 -10.11 -12.92
N VAL A 371 -17.88 -10.30 -14.16
CA VAL A 371 -17.91 -11.62 -14.82
C VAL A 371 -17.20 -11.52 -16.15
N ALA A 372 -16.31 -12.49 -16.44
CA ALA A 372 -15.62 -12.53 -17.72
C ALA A 372 -15.16 -13.94 -18.08
N GLU A 373 -15.00 -14.19 -19.37
CA GLU A 373 -14.46 -15.44 -19.92
C GLU A 373 -12.92 -15.36 -20.06
N PHE A 374 -12.21 -16.32 -19.46
CA PHE A 374 -10.78 -16.55 -19.70
C PHE A 374 -10.57 -17.99 -20.18
N ASP A 375 -9.93 -18.14 -21.33
CA ASP A 375 -9.66 -19.44 -21.96
C ASP A 375 -10.91 -20.33 -22.19
N GLY A 376 -12.09 -19.73 -22.39
CA GLY A 376 -13.34 -20.44 -22.64
C GLY A 376 -14.09 -20.88 -21.36
N THR A 377 -13.64 -20.43 -20.20
CA THR A 377 -14.34 -20.61 -18.92
C THR A 377 -14.80 -19.26 -18.40
N THR A 378 -16.05 -19.17 -17.98
CA THR A 378 -16.62 -17.98 -17.34
C THR A 378 -16.23 -17.97 -15.87
N TYR A 379 -15.70 -16.84 -15.40
CA TYR A 379 -15.34 -16.60 -14.00
C TYR A 379 -16.12 -15.42 -13.44
N ALA A 380 -16.55 -15.55 -12.18
CA ALA A 380 -17.02 -14.44 -11.37
C ALA A 380 -15.89 -13.97 -10.43
N PHE A 381 -15.75 -12.65 -10.34
CA PHE A 381 -14.81 -11.95 -9.46
C PHE A 381 -15.63 -11.15 -8.47
N VAL A 382 -15.52 -11.46 -7.19
CA VAL A 382 -16.29 -10.82 -6.12
C VAL A 382 -15.31 -10.11 -5.18
N GLY A 383 -15.40 -8.80 -5.12
CA GLY A 383 -14.60 -7.94 -4.24
C GLY A 383 -15.14 -7.94 -2.82
N SER A 384 -14.25 -7.98 -1.84
CA SER A 384 -14.58 -7.73 -0.44
C SER A 384 -13.97 -6.40 -0.04
N GLU A 385 -14.77 -5.37 0.04
CA GLU A 385 -14.33 -4.01 0.34
C GLU A 385 -13.62 -3.95 1.70
N ARG A 386 -14.23 -4.50 2.74
CA ARG A 386 -13.69 -4.40 4.11
C ARG A 386 -12.70 -5.49 4.49
N SER A 387 -12.49 -6.48 3.64
CA SER A 387 -11.49 -7.53 3.85
C SER A 387 -10.39 -7.55 2.79
N ASN A 388 -10.34 -6.56 1.90
CA ASN A 388 -9.24 -6.26 0.98
C ASN A 388 -8.82 -7.45 0.10
N PHE A 389 -9.78 -8.12 -0.54
CA PHE A 389 -9.51 -9.20 -1.49
C PHE A 389 -10.55 -9.31 -2.59
N VAL A 390 -10.20 -10.00 -3.65
CA VAL A 390 -11.15 -10.48 -4.67
C VAL A 390 -11.16 -12.00 -4.65
N ALA A 391 -12.34 -12.59 -4.48
CA ALA A 391 -12.54 -14.03 -4.64
C ALA A 391 -12.92 -14.37 -6.09
N VAL A 392 -12.31 -15.41 -6.65
CA VAL A 392 -12.53 -15.86 -8.02
C VAL A 392 -13.27 -17.19 -7.98
N TYR A 393 -14.34 -17.29 -8.76
CA TYR A 393 -15.15 -18.51 -8.89
C TYR A 393 -15.27 -18.93 -10.36
N ASP A 394 -15.15 -20.22 -10.64
CA ASP A 394 -15.50 -20.82 -11.91
C ASP A 394 -17.03 -20.96 -11.99
N MET A 395 -17.61 -20.36 -13.00
CA MET A 395 -19.05 -20.29 -13.25
C MET A 395 -19.52 -21.24 -14.37
N SER A 396 -18.78 -22.28 -14.64
CA SER A 396 -19.19 -23.30 -15.64
C SER A 396 -20.56 -23.93 -15.33
N ASP A 397 -20.97 -23.94 -14.08
CA ASP A 397 -22.30 -24.27 -13.60
C ASP A 397 -22.79 -23.14 -12.66
N PRO A 398 -23.71 -22.26 -13.11
CA PRO A 398 -24.22 -21.17 -12.29
C PRO A 398 -24.92 -21.63 -11.00
N ALA A 399 -25.44 -22.85 -10.97
CA ALA A 399 -26.02 -23.43 -9.75
C ALA A 399 -24.98 -23.99 -8.77
N LYS A 400 -23.71 -24.01 -9.16
CA LYS A 400 -22.61 -24.55 -8.35
C LYS A 400 -21.30 -23.84 -8.62
N PRO A 401 -21.18 -22.58 -8.27
CA PRO A 401 -19.90 -21.86 -8.39
C PRO A 401 -18.77 -22.61 -7.69
N GLU A 402 -17.62 -22.80 -8.38
CA GLU A 402 -16.46 -23.47 -7.81
C GLU A 402 -15.39 -22.42 -7.45
N PHE A 403 -15.02 -22.37 -6.16
CA PHE A 403 -13.98 -21.45 -5.70
C PHE A 403 -12.62 -21.77 -6.32
N VAL A 404 -11.95 -20.76 -6.89
CA VAL A 404 -10.64 -20.88 -7.55
C VAL A 404 -9.52 -20.34 -6.66
N GLN A 405 -9.58 -19.07 -6.28
CA GLN A 405 -8.54 -18.41 -5.49
C GLN A 405 -9.05 -17.13 -4.82
N VAL A 406 -8.32 -16.68 -3.81
CA VAL A 406 -8.34 -15.30 -3.31
C VAL A 406 -7.17 -14.54 -3.93
N MET A 407 -7.42 -13.32 -4.37
CA MET A 407 -6.42 -12.34 -4.79
C MET A 407 -6.40 -11.22 -3.74
N PRO A 408 -5.38 -11.13 -2.87
CA PRO A 408 -5.24 -10.00 -1.94
C PRO A 408 -5.07 -8.69 -2.71
N THR A 409 -5.71 -7.64 -2.23
CA THR A 409 -5.67 -6.29 -2.82
C THR A 409 -5.11 -5.27 -1.83
N THR A 410 -5.12 -4.01 -2.19
CA THR A 410 -5.04 -2.89 -1.24
C THR A 410 -6.44 -2.59 -0.68
N ASN A 411 -6.56 -1.58 0.17
CA ASN A 411 -7.76 -1.31 0.96
C ASN A 411 -8.94 -0.81 0.09
N GLY A 412 -10.11 -1.39 0.31
CA GLY A 412 -11.34 -1.03 -0.38
C GLY A 412 -11.31 -1.39 -1.88
N PRO A 413 -11.21 -2.68 -2.27
CA PRO A 413 -11.36 -3.06 -3.67
C PRO A 413 -12.82 -2.93 -4.12
N GLU A 414 -13.09 -2.00 -5.00
CA GLU A 414 -14.40 -1.68 -5.56
C GLU A 414 -14.46 -2.00 -7.07
N GLY A 415 -13.69 -1.25 -7.87
CA GLY A 415 -13.70 -1.39 -9.32
C GLY A 415 -12.98 -2.65 -9.81
N LEU A 416 -13.71 -3.60 -10.35
CA LEU A 416 -13.21 -4.87 -10.87
C LEU A 416 -13.26 -4.89 -12.39
N LEU A 417 -12.11 -4.85 -13.05
CA LEU A 417 -12.00 -4.73 -14.50
C LEU A 417 -11.28 -5.94 -15.14
N PRO A 418 -12.03 -6.93 -15.67
CA PRO A 418 -11.43 -7.96 -16.50
C PRO A 418 -10.96 -7.42 -17.85
N ILE A 419 -9.78 -7.87 -18.32
CA ILE A 419 -9.21 -7.54 -19.64
C ILE A 419 -8.81 -8.85 -20.34
N PRO A 420 -9.79 -9.69 -20.73
CA PRO A 420 -9.53 -11.03 -21.27
C PRO A 420 -8.66 -11.03 -22.51
N SER A 421 -8.79 -10.00 -23.37
CA SER A 421 -7.99 -9.84 -24.60
C SER A 421 -6.48 -9.80 -24.36
N ARG A 422 -6.07 -9.49 -23.12
CA ARG A 422 -4.66 -9.46 -22.69
C ARG A 422 -4.35 -10.48 -21.58
N GLY A 423 -5.33 -11.27 -21.18
CA GLY A 423 -5.20 -12.16 -20.02
C GLY A 423 -4.89 -11.38 -18.73
N LEU A 424 -5.46 -10.19 -18.56
CA LEU A 424 -5.25 -9.31 -17.42
C LEU A 424 -6.55 -9.11 -16.64
N PHE A 425 -6.36 -8.72 -15.38
CA PHE A 425 -7.41 -8.27 -14.49
C PHE A 425 -6.89 -7.07 -13.69
N ALA A 426 -7.66 -6.00 -13.62
CA ALA A 426 -7.33 -4.83 -12.83
C ALA A 426 -8.29 -4.69 -11.65
N VAL A 427 -7.79 -4.22 -10.51
CA VAL A 427 -8.57 -3.91 -9.31
C VAL A 427 -8.28 -2.49 -8.93
N SER A 428 -9.29 -1.66 -8.91
CA SER A 428 -9.25 -0.32 -8.31
C SER A 428 -9.59 -0.44 -6.82
N SER A 429 -8.76 0.16 -5.98
CA SER A 429 -8.94 0.17 -4.53
C SER A 429 -9.00 1.62 -4.06
N GLU A 430 -10.12 1.99 -3.46
CA GLU A 430 -10.53 3.38 -3.21
C GLU A 430 -9.95 4.01 -1.96
N THR A 431 -9.70 3.23 -0.90
CA THR A 431 -9.34 3.79 0.41
C THR A 431 -8.03 4.58 0.37
N ASP A 432 -8.09 5.86 0.74
CA ASP A 432 -6.94 6.77 0.82
C ASP A 432 -6.94 7.51 2.17
N ASP A 433 -5.94 7.26 3.00
CA ASP A 433 -5.61 8.04 4.20
C ASP A 433 -4.09 8.27 4.25
N ALA A 434 -3.68 9.42 3.75
CA ALA A 434 -2.26 9.79 3.72
C ALA A 434 -1.64 9.93 5.12
N SER A 435 -2.44 10.12 6.17
CA SER A 435 -1.96 10.29 7.56
C SER A 435 -1.39 9.00 8.14
N VAL A 436 -1.91 7.86 7.71
CA VAL A 436 -1.44 6.51 8.06
C VAL A 436 -0.76 5.81 6.86
N SER A 437 -0.61 6.54 5.74
CA SER A 437 0.02 6.04 4.51
C SER A 437 -0.72 4.87 3.85
N VAL A 438 -2.01 4.71 4.09
CA VAL A 438 -2.91 3.90 3.27
C VAL A 438 -3.27 4.73 2.06
N ARG A 439 -2.99 4.22 0.86
CA ARG A 439 -3.20 4.99 -0.37
C ARG A 439 -3.95 4.15 -1.40
N ALA A 440 -4.86 4.80 -2.08
CA ALA A 440 -5.61 4.22 -3.18
C ALA A 440 -4.71 3.75 -4.32
N THR A 441 -5.07 2.63 -4.95
CA THR A 441 -4.23 2.01 -5.97
C THR A 441 -5.03 1.39 -7.12
N VAL A 442 -4.33 1.13 -8.23
CA VAL A 442 -4.76 0.18 -9.25
C VAL A 442 -3.83 -1.04 -9.22
N GLY A 443 -4.37 -2.19 -8.81
CA GLY A 443 -3.69 -3.48 -8.83
C GLY A 443 -3.84 -4.18 -10.17
N LEU A 444 -2.76 -4.75 -10.72
CA LEU A 444 -2.78 -5.50 -11.98
C LEU A 444 -2.39 -6.95 -11.75
N TYR A 445 -3.21 -7.86 -12.29
CA TYR A 445 -3.02 -9.30 -12.21
C TYR A 445 -3.04 -9.92 -13.60
N ALA A 446 -2.30 -11.03 -13.79
CA ALA A 446 -2.27 -11.74 -15.07
C ALA A 446 -2.69 -13.18 -14.90
N TRP A 447 -3.52 -13.66 -15.82
CA TRP A 447 -3.92 -15.04 -15.98
C TRP A 447 -2.76 -15.86 -16.56
N LYS A 448 -2.06 -16.64 -15.72
CA LYS A 448 -0.82 -17.35 -16.07
C LYS A 448 -0.89 -18.81 -15.64
N PRO A 449 -0.11 -19.70 -16.31
CA PRO A 449 0.08 -21.07 -15.84
C PRO A 449 0.66 -21.16 -14.44
N GLY A 450 0.20 -22.15 -13.68
CA GLY A 450 0.65 -22.45 -12.34
C GLY A 450 -0.17 -21.74 -11.27
N LYS A 451 0.08 -22.12 -10.00
CA LYS A 451 -0.57 -21.51 -8.84
C LYS A 451 0.09 -20.16 -8.53
N ALA A 452 -0.70 -19.13 -8.32
CA ALA A 452 -0.19 -17.84 -7.88
C ALA A 452 0.52 -17.98 -6.53
N ALA A 453 1.69 -17.37 -6.44
CA ALA A 453 2.45 -17.31 -5.21
C ALA A 453 2.14 -15.97 -4.51
N PHE A 454 1.02 -15.89 -3.85
CA PHE A 454 0.83 -14.84 -2.84
C PHE A 454 1.56 -15.29 -1.58
N PRO A 455 2.45 -14.49 -1.01
CA PRO A 455 3.21 -14.85 0.18
C PRO A 455 2.33 -14.74 1.42
N SER A 456 1.27 -15.54 1.47
CA SER A 456 0.30 -15.55 2.55
C SER A 456 0.43 -16.82 3.39
N ILE A 457 -0.08 -16.75 4.59
CA ILE A 457 -0.33 -17.86 5.47
C ILE A 457 -1.83 -18.14 5.48
N LEU A 458 -2.25 -19.37 5.64
CA LEU A 458 -3.68 -19.74 5.69
C LEU A 458 -3.96 -20.51 6.96
N SER A 459 -5.18 -20.39 7.51
CA SER A 459 -5.61 -21.28 8.58
C SER A 459 -6.26 -22.55 8.07
N GLU A 460 -6.14 -23.63 8.84
CA GLU A 460 -6.93 -24.85 8.66
C GLU A 460 -8.25 -24.75 9.41
N ASP A 461 -9.18 -25.64 9.06
CA ASP A 461 -10.45 -25.74 9.76
C ASP A 461 -10.27 -26.53 11.06
N GLN A 462 -10.77 -26.00 12.18
CA GLN A 462 -10.83 -26.67 13.47
C GLN A 462 -12.29 -26.74 13.94
N GLY A 463 -12.81 -27.96 14.14
CA GLY A 463 -14.22 -28.14 14.49
C GLY A 463 -15.22 -27.89 13.37
N GLY A 464 -14.76 -27.63 12.16
CA GLY A 464 -15.54 -27.33 10.97
C GLY A 464 -15.45 -25.89 10.50
N ASP A 465 -14.84 -25.00 11.27
CA ASP A 465 -14.63 -23.58 10.95
C ASP A 465 -13.13 -23.26 10.84
N PRO A 466 -12.72 -22.32 9.98
CA PRO A 466 -11.34 -21.87 9.89
C PRO A 466 -10.90 -21.25 11.22
N ILE A 467 -9.67 -21.53 11.64
CA ILE A 467 -9.08 -20.88 12.81
C ILE A 467 -8.99 -19.38 12.53
N GLY A 468 -9.62 -18.57 13.39
CA GLY A 468 -9.54 -17.11 13.33
C GLY A 468 -8.15 -16.59 13.71
N TRP A 469 -7.57 -15.73 12.89
CA TRP A 469 -6.26 -15.15 13.09
C TRP A 469 -6.07 -13.86 12.33
N GLN A 470 -5.24 -12.96 12.85
CA GLN A 470 -4.73 -11.74 12.20
C GLN A 470 -3.64 -11.14 13.08
N ALA A 471 -3.03 -10.04 12.64
CA ALA A 471 -2.08 -9.22 13.41
C ALA A 471 -0.97 -10.04 14.07
N LEU A 472 -0.14 -10.72 13.27
CA LEU A 472 0.92 -11.59 13.73
C LEU A 472 2.18 -10.79 14.09
N GLY A 473 2.35 -10.44 15.38
CA GLY A 473 3.44 -9.60 15.89
C GLY A 473 4.74 -10.35 16.23
N ALA A 474 4.77 -11.68 16.24
CA ALA A 474 5.94 -12.44 16.69
C ALA A 474 6.13 -13.74 15.91
N LEU A 475 7.37 -14.28 15.89
CA LEU A 475 7.64 -15.56 15.23
C LEU A 475 8.79 -16.31 15.94
N THR A 476 8.56 -17.61 16.25
CA THR A 476 9.61 -18.48 16.81
C THR A 476 9.56 -19.88 16.21
N ALA A 477 10.72 -20.53 16.11
CA ALA A 477 10.80 -21.90 15.63
C ALA A 477 10.60 -22.91 16.77
N ASP A 478 9.99 -24.07 16.44
CA ASP A 478 10.05 -25.21 17.35
C ASP A 478 11.50 -25.75 17.42
N PRO A 479 12.07 -25.91 18.59
CA PRO A 479 13.48 -26.31 18.74
C PRO A 479 13.78 -27.76 18.28
N THR A 480 12.73 -28.55 18.03
CA THR A 480 12.87 -29.98 17.72
C THR A 480 12.21 -30.39 16.41
N ASP A 481 11.24 -29.61 15.92
CA ASP A 481 10.51 -29.87 14.70
C ASP A 481 10.79 -28.77 13.65
N THR A 482 11.48 -29.14 12.59
CA THR A 482 11.91 -28.23 11.53
C THR A 482 10.76 -27.71 10.64
N SER A 483 9.59 -28.34 10.72
CA SER A 483 8.39 -27.97 9.98
C SER A 483 7.42 -27.11 10.77
N THR A 484 7.67 -26.95 12.08
CA THR A 484 6.77 -26.20 12.96
C THR A 484 7.39 -24.88 13.40
N LEU A 485 6.60 -23.80 13.19
CA LEU A 485 6.85 -22.51 13.82
C LEU A 485 5.68 -22.17 14.75
N TRP A 486 5.89 -21.18 15.59
CA TRP A 486 4.87 -20.58 16.45
C TRP A 486 4.84 -19.08 16.21
N THR A 487 3.64 -18.49 16.21
CA THR A 487 3.42 -17.05 16.10
C THR A 487 2.36 -16.61 17.11
N ALA A 488 2.21 -15.33 17.33
CA ALA A 488 1.21 -14.77 18.24
C ALA A 488 0.52 -13.58 17.58
N ALA A 489 -0.75 -13.36 17.93
CA ALA A 489 -1.42 -12.11 17.60
C ALA A 489 -1.11 -11.04 18.66
N ASP A 490 -1.09 -9.79 18.21
CA ASP A 490 -1.08 -8.60 19.07
C ASP A 490 -2.46 -8.34 19.72
N THR A 491 -2.68 -7.15 20.27
CA THR A 491 -3.94 -6.74 20.96
C THR A 491 -5.17 -6.69 20.07
N VAL A 492 -5.05 -6.73 18.75
CA VAL A 492 -6.19 -6.77 17.82
C VAL A 492 -7.02 -8.03 18.11
N VAL A 493 -6.36 -9.14 18.38
CA VAL A 493 -7.00 -10.35 18.88
C VAL A 493 -7.00 -10.30 20.41
N LYS A 494 -8.18 -10.04 20.96
CA LYS A 494 -8.36 -9.93 22.41
C LYS A 494 -7.98 -11.22 23.14
N ASN A 495 -7.11 -11.10 24.12
CA ASN A 495 -6.43 -12.15 24.90
C ASN A 495 -5.29 -12.80 24.11
N GLY A 496 -4.19 -13.07 24.79
CA GLY A 496 -3.02 -13.66 24.19
C GLY A 496 -3.34 -15.02 23.56
N THR A 497 -3.06 -15.15 22.28
CA THR A 497 -3.26 -16.39 21.51
C THR A 497 -1.99 -16.72 20.74
N LEU A 498 -1.51 -17.94 20.91
CA LEU A 498 -0.38 -18.49 20.16
C LEU A 498 -0.91 -19.40 19.07
N TYR A 499 -0.32 -19.34 17.88
CA TYR A 499 -0.68 -20.15 16.73
C TYR A 499 0.46 -21.07 16.35
N ARG A 500 0.15 -22.33 16.10
CA ARG A 500 1.07 -23.30 15.53
C ARG A 500 1.01 -23.25 14.01
N VAL A 501 2.18 -23.10 13.36
CA VAL A 501 2.30 -22.95 11.90
C VAL A 501 3.07 -24.12 11.31
N ASP A 502 2.49 -24.84 10.36
CA ASP A 502 3.15 -25.83 9.52
C ASP A 502 3.74 -25.15 8.28
N VAL A 503 5.08 -25.06 8.22
CA VAL A 503 5.81 -24.49 7.08
C VAL A 503 6.22 -25.51 6.03
N SER A 504 5.86 -26.79 6.19
CA SER A 504 6.03 -27.81 5.15
C SER A 504 4.99 -27.64 4.02
N ALA A 505 3.85 -27.04 4.33
CA ALA A 505 2.83 -26.68 3.38
C ALA A 505 3.22 -25.42 2.55
N SER A 506 2.59 -25.27 1.39
CA SER A 506 2.72 -24.08 0.54
C SER A 506 1.35 -23.65 0.01
N PRO A 507 0.78 -22.53 0.49
CA PRO A 507 1.30 -21.65 1.55
C PRO A 507 1.35 -22.35 2.93
N PRO A 508 2.13 -21.81 3.90
CA PRO A 508 2.13 -22.26 5.29
C PRO A 508 0.73 -22.27 5.90
N ARG A 509 0.53 -23.15 6.91
CA ARG A 509 -0.77 -23.38 7.52
C ARG A 509 -0.76 -23.16 9.03
N ILE A 510 -1.67 -22.34 9.53
CA ILE A 510 -2.01 -22.33 10.96
C ILE A 510 -2.86 -23.56 11.22
N THR A 511 -2.36 -24.46 12.07
CA THR A 511 -2.94 -25.79 12.29
C THR A 511 -3.56 -25.96 13.67
N ASP A 512 -3.18 -25.10 14.63
CA ASP A 512 -3.67 -25.19 16.01
C ASP A 512 -3.47 -23.86 16.74
N THR A 513 -4.14 -23.71 17.89
CA THR A 513 -4.08 -22.54 18.75
C THR A 513 -3.83 -22.92 20.20
N VAL A 514 -3.10 -22.06 20.92
CA VAL A 514 -2.92 -22.16 22.38
C VAL A 514 -3.33 -20.83 23.01
N ALA A 515 -4.42 -20.83 23.77
CA ALA A 515 -4.81 -19.66 24.52
C ALA A 515 -3.91 -19.43 25.73
N VAL A 516 -3.38 -18.22 25.89
CA VAL A 516 -2.62 -17.87 27.09
C VAL A 516 -3.59 -17.61 28.24
N THR A 517 -3.41 -18.30 29.36
CA THR A 517 -4.29 -18.24 30.51
C THR A 517 -3.55 -17.92 31.80
N GLU A 518 -4.18 -17.22 32.68
CA GLU A 518 -3.68 -16.94 34.04
C GLU A 518 -4.75 -17.28 35.08
N GLY A 519 -4.43 -18.17 36.00
CA GLY A 519 -5.40 -18.69 36.98
C GLY A 519 -6.62 -19.38 36.33
N GLY A 520 -6.49 -19.88 35.11
CA GLY A 520 -7.55 -20.53 34.32
C GLY A 520 -8.47 -19.58 33.56
N ALA A 521 -8.23 -18.28 33.59
CA ALA A 521 -8.90 -17.27 32.76
C ALA A 521 -7.99 -16.81 31.61
N PRO A 522 -8.53 -16.37 30.48
CA PRO A 522 -7.75 -15.79 29.40
C PRO A 522 -6.92 -14.59 29.87
N ALA A 523 -5.65 -14.52 29.50
CA ALA A 523 -4.74 -13.43 29.86
C ALA A 523 -4.77 -12.33 28.78
N PRO A 524 -5.12 -11.07 29.14
CA PRO A 524 -5.07 -9.95 28.19
C PRO A 524 -3.60 -9.52 28.03
N LEU A 525 -2.91 -10.06 27.05
CA LEU A 525 -1.52 -9.77 26.71
C LEU A 525 -1.45 -9.18 25.32
N ASP A 526 -0.56 -8.21 25.16
CA ASP A 526 -0.11 -7.62 23.92
C ASP A 526 1.21 -8.27 23.57
N ILE A 527 1.17 -9.34 22.77
CA ILE A 527 2.33 -10.20 22.56
C ILE A 527 3.12 -9.71 21.35
N GLU A 528 4.22 -8.99 21.60
CA GLU A 528 5.14 -8.47 20.61
C GLU A 528 6.41 -9.34 20.44
N GLY A 529 6.60 -10.32 21.33
CA GLY A 529 7.72 -11.25 21.22
C GLY A 529 7.38 -12.64 21.74
N LEU A 530 7.91 -13.66 21.07
CA LEU A 530 7.62 -15.07 21.38
C LEU A 530 8.87 -15.93 21.24
N PHE A 531 9.16 -16.75 22.24
CA PHE A 531 10.22 -17.77 22.19
C PHE A 531 9.73 -19.12 22.70
N LYS A 532 9.79 -20.15 21.85
CA LYS A 532 9.50 -21.54 22.22
C LYS A 532 10.71 -22.15 22.93
N ARG A 533 10.54 -22.50 24.21
CA ARG A 533 11.62 -23.01 25.04
C ARG A 533 11.92 -24.49 24.75
N PRO A 534 13.20 -24.89 24.62
CA PRO A 534 13.57 -26.31 24.46
C PRO A 534 13.14 -27.21 25.65
N GLN A 535 12.94 -26.60 26.83
CA GLN A 535 12.51 -27.31 28.04
C GLN A 535 10.99 -27.41 28.19
N GLY A 536 10.23 -26.89 27.21
CA GLY A 536 8.78 -26.77 27.20
C GLY A 536 8.30 -25.38 27.63
N GLY A 537 7.11 -25.01 27.15
CA GLY A 537 6.51 -23.70 27.37
C GLY A 537 7.11 -22.61 26.50
N PHE A 538 6.80 -21.37 26.84
CA PHE A 538 7.20 -20.19 26.07
C PHE A 538 7.70 -19.07 26.99
N TRP A 539 8.56 -18.21 26.46
CA TRP A 539 8.74 -16.84 26.91
C TRP A 539 7.97 -15.91 25.96
N LEU A 540 7.26 -14.96 26.52
CA LEU A 540 6.51 -13.92 25.82
C LEU A 540 7.03 -12.55 26.27
N ALA A 541 7.23 -11.64 25.33
CA ALA A 541 7.35 -10.22 25.61
C ALA A 541 5.97 -9.59 25.39
N SER A 542 5.39 -9.04 26.45
CA SER A 542 4.10 -8.34 26.34
C SER A 542 4.34 -6.86 26.50
N GLU A 543 4.00 -6.09 25.48
CA GLU A 543 3.95 -4.64 25.54
C GLU A 543 2.78 -4.21 26.43
N GLY A 544 2.74 -3.00 26.82
CA GLY A 544 1.66 -2.45 27.62
C GLY A 544 1.51 -0.96 27.38
N ALA A 545 0.30 -0.44 27.52
CA ALA A 545 -0.02 0.97 27.34
C ALA A 545 0.80 1.92 28.25
N THR A 546 1.46 1.40 29.29
CA THR A 546 2.34 2.15 30.21
C THR A 546 3.61 1.37 30.50
N GLY A 547 4.69 2.07 30.85
CA GLY A 547 5.96 1.41 31.18
C GLY A 547 5.83 0.22 32.16
N PRO A 548 5.14 0.34 33.32
CA PRO A 548 4.96 -0.78 34.24
C PRO A 548 4.12 -1.95 33.72
N ALA A 549 3.35 -1.77 32.66
CA ALA A 549 2.55 -2.83 32.05
C ALA A 549 3.37 -3.74 31.13
N ASN A 550 4.58 -3.31 30.76
CA ASN A 550 5.52 -4.12 29.99
C ASN A 550 6.11 -5.24 30.85
N VAL A 551 5.88 -6.49 30.45
CA VAL A 551 6.27 -7.67 31.24
C VAL A 551 6.78 -8.80 30.35
N LEU A 552 7.80 -9.53 30.85
CA LEU A 552 8.12 -10.84 30.32
C LEU A 552 7.25 -11.89 31.01
N VAL A 553 6.69 -12.79 30.24
CA VAL A 553 5.77 -13.83 30.75
C VAL A 553 6.31 -15.20 30.39
N ARG A 554 6.42 -16.10 31.34
CA ARG A 554 6.75 -17.48 31.10
C ARG A 554 5.50 -18.36 31.25
N THR A 555 5.22 -19.18 30.23
CA THR A 555 4.10 -20.12 30.22
C THR A 555 4.61 -21.58 30.18
N ASP A 556 3.70 -22.51 30.42
CA ASP A 556 3.89 -23.93 30.04
C ASP A 556 3.42 -24.15 28.57
N ASP A 557 3.51 -25.42 28.11
CA ASP A 557 3.12 -25.79 26.74
C ASP A 557 1.62 -25.64 26.47
N ALA A 558 0.79 -25.61 27.51
CA ALA A 558 -0.66 -25.37 27.41
C ALA A 558 -1.04 -23.89 27.49
N GLY A 559 -0.05 -22.99 27.51
CA GLY A 559 -0.26 -21.55 27.59
C GLY A 559 -0.59 -21.02 29.00
N ALA A 560 -0.53 -21.86 30.03
CA ALA A 560 -0.78 -21.37 31.39
C ALA A 560 0.42 -20.56 31.92
N VAL A 561 0.17 -19.33 32.36
CA VAL A 561 1.18 -18.43 32.93
C VAL A 561 1.77 -19.05 34.20
N GLN A 562 3.09 -19.19 34.24
CA GLN A 562 3.89 -19.72 35.33
C GLN A 562 4.60 -18.59 36.10
N GLU A 563 4.97 -17.52 35.40
CA GLU A 563 5.75 -16.41 35.94
C GLU A 563 5.52 -15.12 35.18
N ARG A 564 5.52 -13.98 35.86
CA ARG A 564 5.61 -12.63 35.27
C ARG A 564 6.84 -11.93 35.82
N VAL A 565 7.64 -11.35 34.95
CA VAL A 565 8.83 -10.60 35.29
C VAL A 565 8.64 -9.16 34.87
N SER A 566 8.52 -8.28 35.85
CA SER A 566 8.42 -6.83 35.59
C SER A 566 9.80 -6.25 35.29
N LEU A 567 9.85 -5.30 34.38
CA LEU A 567 11.06 -4.53 34.12
C LEU A 567 11.43 -3.66 35.34
N PRO A 568 12.72 -3.31 35.52
CA PRO A 568 13.17 -2.41 36.58
C PRO A 568 12.44 -1.05 36.56
N ALA A 569 12.19 -0.49 37.74
CA ALA A 569 11.40 0.73 37.90
C ALA A 569 12.02 1.97 37.23
N ASP A 570 13.34 2.04 37.17
CA ASP A 570 14.09 3.11 36.50
C ASP A 570 13.97 3.04 34.97
N ILE A 571 13.77 1.84 34.43
CA ILE A 571 13.48 1.59 32.99
C ILE A 571 12.03 1.96 32.70
N THR A 572 11.08 1.36 33.46
CA THR A 572 9.64 1.60 33.23
C THR A 572 9.22 3.04 33.41
N ALA A 573 9.90 3.81 34.27
CA ALA A 573 9.67 5.24 34.42
C ALA A 573 10.06 6.08 33.18
N LYS A 574 10.93 5.58 32.32
CA LYS A 574 11.39 6.24 31.10
C LYS A 574 10.81 5.63 29.83
N LEU A 575 10.17 4.47 29.96
CA LEU A 575 9.56 3.76 28.88
C LEU A 575 8.27 4.50 28.48
N GLY A 576 8.16 4.89 27.22
CA GLY A 576 6.95 5.52 26.66
C GLY A 576 5.90 4.46 26.31
N LYS A 577 5.13 4.73 25.25
CA LYS A 577 4.15 3.80 24.71
C LYS A 577 4.76 2.72 23.79
N TRP A 578 6.05 2.82 23.48
CA TRP A 578 6.79 1.87 22.67
C TRP A 578 7.68 1.05 23.60
N GLY A 579 7.28 -0.17 23.86
CA GLY A 579 7.79 -0.98 24.95
C GLY A 579 8.63 -2.18 24.53
N LEU A 580 8.24 -3.33 25.08
CA LEU A 580 8.85 -4.61 24.78
C LEU A 580 8.44 -5.09 23.37
N GLU A 581 9.43 -5.52 22.65
CA GLU A 581 9.30 -6.18 21.34
C GLU A 581 9.81 -7.62 21.43
N GLY A 582 10.43 -8.15 20.39
CA GLY A 582 10.91 -9.52 20.32
C GLY A 582 11.62 -10.07 21.55
N VAL A 583 11.50 -11.36 21.74
CA VAL A 583 12.12 -12.09 22.86
C VAL A 583 12.74 -13.40 22.38
N THR A 584 13.92 -13.72 22.91
CA THR A 584 14.58 -15.01 22.72
C THR A 584 15.28 -15.45 24.00
N ALA A 585 15.80 -16.68 24.07
CA ALA A 585 16.57 -17.10 25.21
C ALA A 585 17.78 -17.99 24.81
N THR A 586 18.85 -17.87 25.59
CA THR A 586 20.03 -18.70 25.51
C THR A 586 20.25 -19.42 26.85
N THR A 587 21.00 -20.51 26.84
CA THR A 587 21.30 -21.26 28.06
C THR A 587 22.80 -21.59 28.10
N ASP A 588 23.42 -21.35 29.25
CA ASP A 588 24.79 -21.71 29.52
C ASP A 588 24.94 -22.42 30.87
N ALA A 589 26.16 -22.51 31.44
CA ALA A 589 26.43 -23.14 32.73
C ALA A 589 25.83 -22.35 33.92
N ALA A 590 25.54 -21.08 33.76
CA ALA A 590 24.91 -20.25 34.80
C ALA A 590 23.37 -20.36 34.79
N GLY A 591 22.77 -20.80 33.67
CA GLY A 591 21.34 -20.96 33.57
C GLY A 591 20.74 -20.42 32.27
N GLU A 592 19.45 -20.11 32.30
CA GLU A 592 18.69 -19.52 31.20
C GLU A 592 18.80 -18.00 31.26
N HIS A 593 19.06 -17.40 30.12
CA HIS A 593 19.17 -15.96 29.92
C HIS A 593 18.12 -15.54 28.89
N VAL A 594 17.15 -14.68 29.28
CA VAL A 594 16.12 -14.17 28.41
C VAL A 594 16.56 -12.85 27.84
N TRP A 595 16.61 -12.75 26.53
CA TRP A 595 16.98 -11.56 25.78
C TRP A 595 15.75 -10.93 25.13
N PHE A 596 15.66 -9.61 25.15
CA PHE A 596 14.53 -8.88 24.62
C PHE A 596 14.97 -7.50 24.09
N ALA A 597 14.20 -6.95 23.17
CA ALA A 597 14.42 -5.62 22.62
C ALA A 597 13.42 -4.62 23.19
N LEU A 598 13.84 -3.35 23.34
CA LEU A 598 12.94 -2.22 23.48
C LEU A 598 12.83 -1.52 22.14
N GLN A 599 11.62 -1.24 21.69
CA GLN A 599 11.36 -0.70 20.34
C GLN A 599 12.14 0.56 20.06
N ARG A 600 12.19 1.48 21.02
CA ARG A 600 12.75 2.83 20.83
C ARG A 600 13.66 3.22 21.99
N PRO A 601 14.48 4.27 21.85
CA PRO A 601 15.23 4.84 22.93
C PRO A 601 14.32 5.27 24.09
N LEU A 602 14.77 5.00 25.32
CA LEU A 602 14.10 5.50 26.53
C LEU A 602 14.09 7.03 26.53
N THR A 603 13.12 7.62 27.20
CA THR A 603 12.99 9.07 27.31
C THR A 603 14.29 9.70 27.79
N GLY A 604 14.90 10.57 26.95
CA GLY A 604 16.15 11.27 27.22
C GLY A 604 17.40 10.47 26.82
N GLU A 605 17.27 9.38 26.13
CA GLU A 605 18.38 8.58 25.58
C GLU A 605 18.40 8.62 24.03
N ASP A 606 19.57 8.43 23.45
CA ASP A 606 19.77 8.47 22.00
C ASP A 606 19.87 7.06 21.36
N VAL A 607 19.93 6.00 22.18
CA VAL A 607 20.08 4.62 21.74
C VAL A 607 18.94 3.75 22.26
N ALA A 608 18.47 2.82 21.44
CA ALA A 608 17.55 1.78 21.88
C ALA A 608 18.29 0.78 22.80
N ARG A 609 17.55 -0.05 23.52
CA ARG A 609 18.16 -1.00 24.44
C ARG A 609 17.80 -2.44 24.09
N ILE A 610 18.79 -3.32 24.22
CA ILE A 610 18.61 -4.75 24.31
C ILE A 610 18.83 -5.13 25.76
N GLY A 611 17.85 -5.83 26.35
CA GLY A 611 17.91 -6.31 27.73
C GLY A 611 18.23 -7.80 27.78
N ARG A 612 18.92 -8.22 28.86
CA ARG A 612 19.10 -9.63 29.27
C ARG A 612 18.57 -9.77 30.69
N TYR A 613 17.68 -10.72 30.89
CA TYR A 613 17.22 -11.13 32.20
C TYR A 613 17.83 -12.50 32.53
N ASP A 614 18.62 -12.57 33.59
CA ASP A 614 19.23 -13.80 34.09
C ASP A 614 18.26 -14.49 35.07
N VAL A 615 17.65 -15.58 34.62
CA VAL A 615 16.55 -16.24 35.34
C VAL A 615 17.02 -16.77 36.72
N ALA A 616 18.26 -17.26 36.85
CA ALA A 616 18.79 -17.80 38.08
C ALA A 616 18.96 -16.74 39.20
N ASP A 617 19.46 -15.58 38.84
CA ASP A 617 19.81 -14.49 39.77
C ASP A 617 18.76 -13.39 39.81
N GLN A 618 17.78 -13.42 38.91
CA GLN A 618 16.72 -12.40 38.74
C GLN A 618 17.29 -10.99 38.50
N THR A 619 18.37 -10.90 37.74
CA THR A 619 19.06 -9.63 37.42
C THR A 619 18.91 -9.23 35.96
N PHE A 620 18.93 -7.91 35.73
CA PHE A 620 18.89 -7.35 34.41
C PHE A 620 20.22 -6.76 34.01
N HIS A 621 20.59 -6.96 32.74
CA HIS A 621 21.74 -6.33 32.09
C HIS A 621 21.26 -5.63 30.83
N TRP A 622 21.94 -4.53 30.47
CA TRP A 622 21.51 -3.67 29.38
C TRP A 622 22.64 -3.38 28.41
N PHE A 623 22.27 -3.33 27.12
CA PHE A 623 23.16 -3.04 26.00
C PHE A 623 22.50 -1.98 25.12
N GLY A 624 23.30 -1.01 24.64
CA GLY A 624 22.83 0.04 23.75
C GLY A 624 22.87 -0.38 22.29
N TYR A 625 21.86 0.01 21.55
CA TYR A 625 21.73 -0.25 20.11
C TYR A 625 21.48 1.06 19.36
N GLU A 626 22.41 1.43 18.46
CA GLU A 626 22.28 2.63 17.63
C GLU A 626 21.32 2.36 16.44
N LEU A 627 20.15 3.00 16.43
CA LEU A 627 19.20 2.92 15.32
C LEU A 627 19.69 3.72 14.10
N GLU A 628 19.28 3.30 12.90
CA GLU A 628 19.42 4.11 11.69
C GLU A 628 18.61 5.41 11.80
N ASN A 629 19.03 6.42 11.05
CA ASN A 629 18.34 7.70 11.09
C ASN A 629 17.02 7.66 10.30
N PRO A 630 15.89 8.06 10.89
CA PRO A 630 14.63 8.18 10.20
C PRO A 630 14.66 9.23 9.08
N LEU A 631 13.70 9.18 8.17
CA LEU A 631 13.53 10.18 7.12
C LEU A 631 13.00 11.48 7.71
N ARG A 632 13.82 12.51 7.72
CA ARG A 632 13.42 13.80 8.31
C ARG A 632 12.25 14.43 7.58
N GLY A 633 11.26 14.89 8.35
CA GLY A 633 10.12 15.65 7.85
C GLY A 633 8.98 14.80 7.29
N SER A 634 9.03 13.48 7.43
CA SER A 634 8.00 12.55 6.96
C SER A 634 7.14 11.94 8.07
N GLY A 635 7.37 12.30 9.33
CA GLY A 635 6.77 11.61 10.47
C GLY A 635 7.37 10.22 10.74
N ASP A 636 8.41 9.85 9.99
CA ASP A 636 9.12 8.57 10.10
C ASP A 636 9.83 8.41 11.45
N TRP A 637 9.90 7.18 11.90
CA TRP A 637 10.76 6.74 12.99
C TRP A 637 11.37 5.37 12.66
N VAL A 638 12.45 5.03 13.34
CA VAL A 638 13.09 3.73 13.24
C VAL A 638 13.08 3.07 14.61
N GLY A 639 12.78 1.78 14.65
CA GLY A 639 12.71 0.99 15.87
C GLY A 639 13.11 -0.45 15.67
N LEU A 640 13.19 -1.19 16.78
CA LEU A 640 13.42 -2.63 16.82
C LEU A 640 12.07 -3.33 16.90
N SER A 641 11.95 -4.53 16.29
CA SER A 641 10.72 -5.32 16.32
C SER A 641 10.96 -6.77 16.73
N GLU A 642 12.17 -7.31 16.56
CA GLU A 642 12.44 -8.72 16.92
C GLU A 642 13.90 -8.91 17.33
N ILE A 643 14.14 -9.86 18.21
CA ILE A 643 15.46 -10.36 18.54
C ILE A 643 15.45 -11.90 18.55
N THR A 644 16.34 -12.51 17.78
CA THR A 644 16.45 -13.98 17.66
C THR A 644 17.88 -14.43 17.87
N ALA A 645 18.11 -15.39 18.75
CA ALA A 645 19.44 -15.93 19.00
C ALA A 645 19.95 -16.74 17.80
N ILE A 646 21.16 -16.38 17.32
CA ILE A 646 21.93 -17.18 16.33
C ILE A 646 22.80 -18.20 17.05
N ASP A 647 23.47 -17.75 18.11
CA ASP A 647 24.27 -18.57 19.01
C ASP A 647 24.22 -18.00 20.44
N ALA A 648 25.14 -18.39 21.32
CA ALA A 648 25.13 -17.98 22.72
C ALA A 648 25.34 -16.47 22.92
N ASP A 649 26.08 -15.83 22.03
CA ASP A 649 26.54 -14.44 22.16
C ASP A 649 26.11 -13.56 20.98
N THR A 650 25.54 -14.13 19.90
CA THR A 650 25.20 -13.42 18.67
C THR A 650 23.70 -13.50 18.40
N PHE A 651 23.11 -12.37 18.05
CA PHE A 651 21.67 -12.24 17.84
C PHE A 651 21.38 -11.55 16.51
N ALA A 652 20.30 -11.97 15.86
CA ALA A 652 19.65 -11.25 14.77
C ALA A 652 18.59 -10.31 15.34
N VAL A 653 18.54 -9.08 14.83
CA VAL A 653 17.60 -8.04 15.31
C VAL A 653 16.93 -7.42 14.10
N ILE A 654 15.60 -7.36 14.10
CA ILE A 654 14.85 -6.57 13.12
C ILE A 654 14.94 -5.09 13.50
N GLU A 655 15.34 -4.28 12.51
CA GLU A 655 15.25 -2.82 12.57
C GLU A 655 14.42 -2.34 11.40
N ARG A 656 13.34 -1.63 11.68
CA ARG A 656 12.40 -1.11 10.67
C ARG A 656 12.07 0.37 10.85
N ASP A 657 11.70 1.01 9.74
CA ASP A 657 11.06 2.32 9.72
C ASP A 657 9.52 2.20 9.81
N LYS A 658 8.84 3.32 10.09
CA LYS A 658 7.38 3.43 10.05
C LYS A 658 6.82 3.48 8.61
N LEU A 659 7.65 3.61 7.61
CA LEU A 659 7.21 3.85 6.24
C LEU A 659 6.74 2.56 5.57
N ASN A 660 5.73 2.69 4.73
CA ASN A 660 5.15 1.60 3.95
C ASN A 660 5.08 1.95 2.45
N GLY A 661 4.59 1.04 1.62
CA GLY A 661 4.42 1.23 0.19
C GLY A 661 5.70 1.73 -0.50
N PRO A 662 5.60 2.68 -1.44
CA PRO A 662 6.76 3.25 -2.14
C PRO A 662 7.73 4.00 -1.21
N ALA A 663 7.27 4.46 -0.06
CA ALA A 663 8.06 5.22 0.90
C ALA A 663 8.96 4.35 1.79
N ALA A 664 8.66 3.05 1.95
CA ALA A 664 9.42 2.12 2.80
C ALA A 664 10.91 2.09 2.45
N ARG A 665 11.80 2.16 3.46
CA ARG A 665 13.25 2.32 3.27
C ARG A 665 14.11 1.41 4.13
N ASN A 666 13.64 1.05 5.33
CA ASN A 666 14.39 0.26 6.29
C ASN A 666 13.53 -0.88 6.82
N LYS A 667 13.72 -2.07 6.24
CA LYS A 667 13.19 -3.35 6.70
C LYS A 667 14.35 -4.31 6.70
N ARG A 668 15.13 -4.33 7.80
CA ARG A 668 16.44 -4.98 7.81
C ARG A 668 16.63 -5.85 9.03
N ILE A 669 17.43 -6.90 8.86
CA ILE A 669 17.90 -7.75 9.93
C ILE A 669 19.39 -7.49 10.10
N TYR A 670 19.77 -7.04 11.29
CA TYR A 670 21.15 -6.83 11.68
C TYR A 670 21.59 -7.94 12.63
N THR A 671 22.89 -8.28 12.62
CA THR A 671 23.49 -9.09 13.67
C THR A 671 24.20 -8.19 14.67
N VAL A 672 24.10 -8.56 15.95
CA VAL A 672 24.85 -7.96 17.05
C VAL A 672 25.53 -9.07 17.85
N THR A 673 26.74 -8.80 18.35
CA THR A 673 27.48 -9.74 19.21
C THR A 673 27.73 -9.11 20.58
N ILE A 674 27.41 -9.83 21.63
CA ILE A 674 27.54 -9.36 23.00
C ILE A 674 29.00 -9.43 23.41
N PRO A 675 29.62 -8.33 23.86
CA PRO A 675 31.00 -8.31 24.30
C PRO A 675 31.16 -9.09 25.64
N LYS A 676 32.18 -9.96 25.70
CA LYS A 676 32.45 -10.81 26.87
C LYS A 676 32.94 -10.04 28.09
N ASP A 677 33.60 -8.90 27.91
CA ASP A 677 34.25 -8.09 28.93
C ASP A 677 33.78 -6.62 28.85
N ALA A 678 32.47 -6.36 28.95
CA ALA A 678 31.98 -5.01 28.95
C ALA A 678 32.24 -4.35 30.33
N ALA A 679 33.14 -3.36 30.33
CA ALA A 679 33.44 -2.55 31.52
C ALA A 679 32.50 -1.34 31.67
N GLU A 680 31.64 -1.07 30.68
CA GLU A 680 30.70 0.07 30.62
C GLU A 680 29.35 -0.36 31.19
N GLU A 681 28.64 0.59 31.78
CA GLU A 681 27.30 0.39 32.34
C GLU A 681 26.26 0.12 31.24
N LEU A 682 26.47 0.73 30.04
CA LEU A 682 25.64 0.53 28.85
C LEU A 682 26.57 0.39 27.62
N PRO A 683 27.14 -0.80 27.37
CA PRO A 683 28.00 -1.00 26.21
C PRO A 683 27.18 -0.93 24.91
N ILE A 684 27.64 -0.13 23.95
CA ILE A 684 27.00 0.00 22.64
C ILE A 684 27.43 -1.18 21.77
N LEU A 685 26.44 -1.90 21.24
CA LEU A 685 26.65 -3.05 20.37
C LEU A 685 27.02 -2.62 18.96
N GLU A 686 28.05 -3.26 18.40
CA GLU A 686 28.35 -3.13 16.98
C GLU A 686 27.36 -3.97 16.18
N LYS A 687 26.56 -3.31 15.30
CA LYS A 687 25.62 -3.99 14.42
C LYS A 687 26.22 -4.18 13.03
N ARG A 688 25.91 -5.33 12.43
CA ARG A 688 26.26 -5.67 11.05
C ARG A 688 25.00 -6.04 10.28
N LEU A 689 24.77 -5.42 9.11
CA LEU A 689 23.66 -5.79 8.25
C LEU A 689 23.82 -7.23 7.74
N ALA A 690 22.85 -8.07 8.03
CA ALA A 690 22.77 -9.46 7.56
C ALA A 690 21.82 -9.58 6.36
N ILE A 691 20.57 -9.12 6.49
CA ILE A 691 19.55 -9.26 5.45
C ILE A 691 18.86 -7.91 5.23
N ASP A 692 18.76 -7.47 3.99
CA ASP A 692 17.83 -6.41 3.58
C ASP A 692 16.54 -7.09 3.10
N VAL A 693 15.48 -7.04 3.93
CA VAL A 693 14.20 -7.69 3.65
C VAL A 693 13.34 -6.89 2.67
N LEU A 694 13.63 -5.61 2.51
CA LEU A 694 12.83 -4.73 1.65
C LEU A 694 12.71 -5.20 0.18
N PRO A 695 13.76 -5.75 -0.46
CA PRO A 695 13.62 -6.37 -1.79
C PRO A 695 12.62 -7.53 -1.80
N HIS A 696 12.63 -8.41 -0.78
CA HIS A 696 11.71 -9.54 -0.69
C HIS A 696 10.25 -9.10 -0.53
N LEU A 697 9.99 -8.07 0.27
CA LEU A 697 8.67 -7.46 0.37
C LEU A 697 8.20 -6.86 -0.97
N ARG A 698 9.11 -6.25 -1.72
CA ARG A 698 8.80 -5.66 -3.03
C ARG A 698 8.61 -6.70 -4.14
N GLU A 699 9.21 -7.87 -4.02
CA GLU A 699 9.01 -8.98 -4.96
C GLU A 699 7.57 -9.51 -4.95
N THR A 700 6.79 -9.25 -3.91
CA THR A 700 5.36 -9.59 -3.85
C THR A 700 4.52 -8.79 -4.85
N GLN A 701 5.04 -7.69 -5.40
CA GLN A 701 4.35 -6.72 -6.26
C GLN A 701 3.10 -6.08 -5.61
N GLY A 702 2.86 -6.36 -4.33
CA GLY A 702 1.82 -5.75 -3.51
C GLY A 702 2.30 -4.48 -2.83
N TRP A 703 1.49 -3.97 -1.91
CA TRP A 703 1.88 -2.86 -1.05
C TRP A 703 2.97 -3.32 -0.07
N THR A 704 4.08 -2.61 0.00
CA THR A 704 5.14 -2.92 0.96
C THR A 704 4.65 -2.64 2.37
N GLN A 705 4.54 -3.67 3.21
CA GLN A 705 4.02 -3.57 4.57
C GLN A 705 4.92 -2.71 5.47
N GLU A 706 4.31 -2.00 6.43
CA GLU A 706 5.03 -1.23 7.45
C GLU A 706 5.75 -2.17 8.43
N LYS A 707 4.97 -3.07 9.03
CA LYS A 707 5.34 -3.86 10.19
C LYS A 707 5.95 -5.21 9.80
N LEU A 708 7.27 -5.24 9.59
CA LEU A 708 8.04 -6.47 9.63
C LEU A 708 8.32 -6.77 11.10
N GLU A 709 7.54 -7.68 11.72
CA GLU A 709 7.56 -7.89 13.17
C GLU A 709 8.21 -9.21 13.58
N GLY A 710 7.95 -10.31 12.90
CA GLY A 710 8.49 -11.60 13.30
C GLY A 710 9.65 -12.06 12.43
N PHE A 711 10.69 -12.65 13.08
CA PHE A 711 11.80 -13.32 12.41
C PHE A 711 12.25 -14.52 13.23
N THR A 712 12.55 -15.66 12.57
CA THR A 712 13.07 -16.82 13.27
C THR A 712 14.01 -17.66 12.40
N ILE A 713 14.81 -18.47 13.08
CA ILE A 713 15.73 -19.45 12.50
C ILE A 713 15.22 -20.84 12.88
N ALA A 714 14.71 -21.60 11.92
CA ALA A 714 14.28 -22.97 12.14
C ALA A 714 15.48 -23.90 12.47
N ALA A 715 15.20 -25.02 13.09
CA ALA A 715 16.25 -25.98 13.52
C ALA A 715 17.10 -26.54 12.37
N ASP A 716 16.59 -26.48 11.11
CA ASP A 716 17.37 -26.83 9.91
C ASP A 716 18.17 -25.65 9.31
N GLY A 717 18.13 -24.49 9.94
CA GLY A 717 18.76 -23.26 9.48
C GLY A 717 17.97 -22.48 8.44
N SER A 718 16.72 -22.83 8.14
CA SER A 718 15.83 -22.03 7.29
C SER A 718 15.41 -20.74 8.01
N LEU A 719 15.35 -19.63 7.26
CA LEU A 719 14.99 -18.31 7.77
C LEU A 719 13.58 -17.93 7.34
N TYR A 720 12.80 -17.45 8.29
CA TYR A 720 11.42 -17.01 8.06
C TYR A 720 11.19 -15.62 8.64
N GLY A 721 10.33 -14.87 7.97
CA GLY A 721 9.85 -13.58 8.46
C GLY A 721 8.35 -13.45 8.25
N VAL A 722 7.69 -12.62 9.05
CA VAL A 722 6.25 -12.34 8.94
C VAL A 722 6.00 -10.84 9.18
N THR A 723 5.00 -10.31 8.48
CA THR A 723 4.49 -8.96 8.72
C THR A 723 3.20 -9.02 9.53
N ASP A 724 3.03 -8.05 10.40
CA ASP A 724 1.76 -7.75 11.04
C ASP A 724 0.87 -6.93 10.09
N ASN A 725 -0.42 -7.25 10.04
CA ASN A 725 -1.43 -6.58 9.22
C ASN A 725 -2.33 -5.62 9.98
N ASP A 726 -1.99 -5.24 11.22
CA ASP A 726 -2.73 -4.30 12.07
C ASP A 726 -4.24 -4.57 12.19
N GLY A 727 -4.71 -5.79 11.91
CA GLY A 727 -6.13 -6.13 11.87
C GLY A 727 -6.91 -5.32 10.83
N LEU A 728 -6.30 -4.95 9.72
CA LEU A 728 -6.86 -4.21 8.58
C LEU A 728 -7.28 -2.75 8.87
N LYS A 729 -6.72 -2.11 9.89
CA LYS A 729 -7.09 -0.71 10.23
C LYS A 729 -6.34 0.33 9.40
N ASP A 730 -5.02 0.26 9.46
CA ASP A 730 -4.10 1.18 8.79
C ASP A 730 -3.05 0.45 7.96
N ALA A 731 -3.40 -0.72 7.47
CA ALA A 731 -2.61 -1.58 6.60
C ALA A 731 -3.51 -2.24 5.54
N THR A 732 -2.93 -2.77 4.48
CA THR A 732 -3.67 -3.46 3.41
C THR A 732 -4.33 -4.77 3.85
N GLY A 733 -3.97 -5.28 5.03
CA GLY A 733 -4.49 -6.53 5.58
C GLY A 733 -3.75 -7.78 5.11
N GLU A 734 -2.98 -7.72 4.05
CA GLU A 734 -2.20 -8.87 3.59
C GLU A 734 -1.03 -9.15 4.54
N THR A 735 -1.08 -10.27 5.26
CA THR A 735 0.08 -10.79 6.00
C THR A 735 1.07 -11.42 5.04
N VAL A 736 2.29 -10.90 5.01
CA VAL A 736 3.38 -11.40 4.17
C VAL A 736 4.24 -12.37 4.97
N PHE A 737 4.19 -13.66 4.63
CA PHE A 737 5.03 -14.70 5.24
C PHE A 737 6.18 -15.04 4.29
N LEU A 738 7.41 -14.73 4.72
CA LEU A 738 8.62 -14.80 3.89
C LEU A 738 9.49 -16.00 4.23
N ARG A 739 10.06 -16.63 3.20
CA ARG A 739 11.21 -17.52 3.30
C ARG A 739 12.45 -16.74 2.87
N LEU A 740 13.30 -16.39 3.84
CA LEU A 740 14.45 -15.48 3.65
C LEU A 740 15.77 -16.21 3.33
N GLY A 741 15.71 -17.51 3.04
CA GLY A 741 16.87 -18.30 2.71
C GLY A 741 17.41 -19.14 3.87
N ARG A 742 18.72 -19.24 4.01
CA ARG A 742 19.38 -20.06 5.00
C ARG A 742 20.29 -19.24 5.91
N ALA A 743 20.34 -19.59 7.18
CA ALA A 743 21.22 -18.97 8.18
C ALA A 743 22.71 -19.02 7.79
N ALA A 744 23.16 -20.13 7.20
CA ALA A 744 24.52 -20.28 6.71
C ALA A 744 24.89 -19.23 5.65
N ASP A 745 23.94 -18.85 4.80
CA ASP A 745 24.18 -17.87 3.73
C ASP A 745 24.06 -16.42 4.24
N ALA A 746 23.11 -16.17 5.15
CA ALA A 746 22.82 -14.83 5.67
C ALA A 746 23.83 -14.33 6.70
N PHE A 747 24.35 -15.24 7.53
CA PHE A 747 25.25 -14.91 8.65
C PHE A 747 26.73 -15.25 8.38
N GLU A 748 27.06 -15.76 7.18
CA GLU A 748 28.43 -15.98 6.74
C GLU A 748 29.12 -14.69 6.23
N GLN A 749 30.46 -14.78 5.99
CA GLN A 749 31.32 -13.61 5.73
C GLN A 749 30.86 -12.77 4.53
N GLU A 750 30.78 -11.49 4.75
CA GLU A 750 30.51 -10.48 3.69
C GLU A 750 31.48 -10.62 2.52
N VAL A 751 30.97 -10.56 1.27
CA VAL A 751 31.79 -10.43 0.09
C VAL A 751 32.58 -9.13 0.16
N ALA A 752 33.90 -9.24 0.15
CA ALA A 752 34.79 -8.07 0.16
C ALA A 752 34.50 -7.20 -1.07
N THR A 753 34.26 -5.91 -0.85
CA THR A 753 34.02 -4.96 -1.93
C THR A 753 35.20 -4.01 -2.16
N THR A 754 35.25 -3.42 -3.33
CA THR A 754 36.19 -2.37 -3.67
C THR A 754 35.43 -1.18 -4.22
N THR A 755 35.70 0.02 -3.68
CA THR A 755 35.05 1.24 -4.18
C THR A 755 36.04 2.08 -4.96
N GLY A 756 35.65 2.47 -6.17
CA GLY A 756 36.41 3.41 -7.02
C GLY A 756 35.64 4.72 -7.21
N LEU A 757 36.35 5.85 -7.22
CA LEU A 757 35.77 7.17 -7.45
C LEU A 757 36.43 7.83 -8.66
N ARG A 758 35.63 8.35 -9.59
CA ARG A 758 36.08 9.17 -10.70
C ARG A 758 35.26 10.46 -10.79
N LEU A 759 35.93 11.58 -10.97
CA LEU A 759 35.28 12.87 -11.16
C LEU A 759 35.34 13.30 -12.63
N SER A 760 34.31 14.01 -13.11
CA SER A 760 34.26 14.54 -14.47
C SER A 760 35.33 15.60 -14.76
N ALA A 761 35.96 16.18 -13.71
CA ALA A 761 37.04 17.14 -13.81
C ALA A 761 37.91 17.15 -12.54
N SER A 762 39.22 17.28 -12.69
CA SER A 762 40.17 17.51 -11.59
C SER A 762 40.31 19.01 -11.25
N ARG A 763 39.79 19.90 -12.10
CA ARG A 763 39.72 21.35 -11.90
C ARG A 763 38.41 21.88 -12.49
N ALA A 764 37.71 22.72 -11.73
CA ALA A 764 36.47 23.34 -12.15
C ALA A 764 36.39 24.79 -11.72
N GLU A 765 35.68 25.64 -12.42
CA GLU A 765 35.32 26.96 -11.92
C GLU A 765 34.17 26.87 -10.90
N TYR A 766 34.11 27.78 -9.98
CA TYR A 766 33.00 27.86 -9.01
C TYR A 766 31.65 27.88 -9.73
N ALA A 767 30.72 27.02 -9.26
CA ALA A 767 29.40 26.77 -9.83
C ALA A 767 29.40 26.00 -11.17
N GLN A 768 30.53 25.53 -11.66
CA GLN A 768 30.57 24.53 -12.73
C GLN A 768 30.12 23.18 -12.18
N ARG A 769 29.28 22.47 -12.92
CA ARG A 769 28.82 21.12 -12.55
C ARG A 769 29.99 20.14 -12.57
N ILE A 770 30.11 19.37 -11.51
CA ILE A 770 31.04 18.24 -11.39
C ILE A 770 30.21 17.00 -11.15
N THR A 771 30.37 15.99 -11.97
CA THR A 771 29.75 14.69 -11.81
C THR A 771 30.78 13.72 -11.23
N ALA A 772 30.35 12.97 -10.21
CA ALA A 772 31.09 11.85 -9.66
C ALA A 772 30.51 10.54 -10.18
N THR A 773 31.36 9.66 -10.67
CA THR A 773 31.03 8.28 -11.00
C THR A 773 31.72 7.37 -10.00
N VAL A 774 30.94 6.56 -9.31
CA VAL A 774 31.42 5.57 -8.35
C VAL A 774 31.28 4.19 -8.97
N SER A 775 32.28 3.36 -8.82
CA SER A 775 32.22 1.93 -9.16
C SER A 775 32.38 1.11 -7.87
N VAL A 776 31.57 0.10 -7.70
CA VAL A 776 31.66 -0.83 -6.58
C VAL A 776 31.85 -2.23 -7.16
N GLY A 777 33.02 -2.82 -6.95
CA GLY A 777 33.30 -4.22 -7.27
C GLY A 777 32.87 -5.09 -6.09
N GLY A 778 32.27 -6.24 -6.37
CA GLY A 778 31.75 -7.17 -5.37
C GLY A 778 30.31 -6.88 -4.92
N ALA A 779 29.66 -5.79 -5.39
CA ALA A 779 28.26 -5.51 -5.10
C ALA A 779 27.54 -4.91 -6.32
N ALA A 780 26.37 -5.45 -6.66
CA ALA A 780 25.54 -4.96 -7.76
C ALA A 780 24.63 -3.80 -7.35
N ALA A 781 24.22 -3.75 -6.09
CA ALA A 781 23.29 -2.76 -5.51
C ALA A 781 23.78 -2.26 -4.14
N GLY A 782 23.15 -1.21 -3.62
CA GLY A 782 23.46 -0.59 -2.33
C GLY A 782 23.52 0.93 -2.43
N ALA A 783 24.08 1.58 -1.41
CA ALA A 783 24.22 3.03 -1.36
C ALA A 783 25.68 3.48 -1.27
N VAL A 784 25.96 4.66 -1.83
CA VAL A 784 27.28 5.31 -1.68
C VAL A 784 27.12 6.72 -1.15
N GLU A 785 28.01 7.06 -0.25
CA GLU A 785 28.22 8.41 0.25
C GLU A 785 29.46 9.03 -0.37
N LEU A 786 29.32 10.22 -0.92
CA LEU A 786 30.45 11.04 -1.32
C LEU A 786 30.81 12.00 -0.20
N ARG A 787 32.06 11.99 0.22
CA ARG A 787 32.55 12.75 1.37
C ARG A 787 33.66 13.70 0.97
N ASP A 788 33.67 14.87 1.57
CA ASP A 788 34.77 15.84 1.52
C ASP A 788 35.38 15.96 2.93
N GLY A 789 36.41 15.17 3.18
CA GLY A 789 36.87 14.88 4.53
C GLY A 789 35.79 14.08 5.29
N ALA A 790 35.40 14.52 6.49
CA ALA A 790 34.36 13.90 7.29
C ALA A 790 32.92 14.24 6.82
N LYS A 791 32.75 15.29 5.99
CA LYS A 791 31.42 15.78 5.60
C LYS A 791 30.85 15.00 4.42
N VAL A 792 29.66 14.42 4.55
CA VAL A 792 28.91 13.87 3.43
C VAL A 792 28.39 15.02 2.55
N VAL A 793 28.76 15.02 1.28
CA VAL A 793 28.38 16.04 0.29
C VAL A 793 27.34 15.56 -0.70
N ALA A 794 27.18 14.24 -0.90
CA ALA A 794 26.14 13.67 -1.74
C ALA A 794 25.97 12.19 -1.42
N ARG A 795 24.79 11.64 -1.75
CA ARG A 795 24.47 10.22 -1.69
C ARG A 795 23.90 9.75 -3.04
N ALA A 796 24.09 8.48 -3.37
CA ALA A 796 23.53 7.89 -4.57
C ALA A 796 23.32 6.38 -4.38
N LYS A 797 22.31 5.81 -5.06
CA LYS A 797 22.12 4.36 -5.13
C LYS A 797 23.10 3.76 -6.15
N VAL A 798 23.61 2.57 -5.83
CA VAL A 798 24.39 1.73 -6.73
C VAL A 798 23.41 0.83 -7.48
N ALA A 799 23.54 0.80 -8.80
CA ALA A 799 22.81 -0.12 -9.68
C ALA A 799 23.81 -0.73 -10.67
N GLY A 800 23.84 -2.05 -10.78
CA GLY A 800 24.81 -2.76 -11.60
C GLY A 800 26.26 -2.43 -11.25
N GLY A 801 26.57 -2.29 -9.96
CA GLY A 801 27.91 -1.94 -9.45
C GLY A 801 28.37 -0.51 -9.75
N ARG A 802 27.45 0.41 -10.10
CA ARG A 802 27.78 1.80 -10.43
C ARG A 802 26.77 2.78 -9.86
N ALA A 803 27.27 3.97 -9.53
CA ALA A 803 26.43 5.13 -9.16
C ALA A 803 27.00 6.40 -9.82
N THR A 804 26.13 7.31 -10.23
CA THR A 804 26.52 8.60 -10.79
C THR A 804 25.73 9.71 -10.11
N VAL A 805 26.43 10.75 -9.62
CA VAL A 805 25.80 11.85 -8.91
C VAL A 805 26.43 13.18 -9.28
N THR A 806 25.61 14.20 -9.42
CA THR A 806 26.08 15.58 -9.55
C THR A 806 26.40 16.15 -8.17
N LEU A 807 27.65 16.57 -7.97
CA LEU A 807 28.06 17.17 -6.71
C LEU A 807 27.36 18.51 -6.45
N PRO A 808 27.08 18.87 -5.20
CA PRO A 808 26.65 20.21 -4.84
C PRO A 808 27.75 21.24 -5.16
N ARG A 809 27.43 22.51 -5.05
CA ARG A 809 28.42 23.57 -5.25
C ARG A 809 29.51 23.52 -4.17
N LEU A 810 30.68 23.07 -4.57
CA LEU A 810 31.85 23.09 -3.69
C LEU A 810 32.41 24.52 -3.57
N ALA A 811 33.02 24.84 -2.43
CA ALA A 811 33.66 26.12 -2.20
C ALA A 811 34.90 26.30 -3.11
N VAL A 812 35.41 27.52 -3.25
CA VAL A 812 36.71 27.73 -3.90
C VAL A 812 37.82 27.20 -3.00
N GLY A 813 38.60 26.26 -3.53
CA GLY A 813 39.65 25.59 -2.77
C GLY A 813 39.99 24.22 -3.35
N ARG A 814 40.83 23.51 -2.63
CA ARG A 814 41.14 22.10 -2.91
C ARG A 814 40.23 21.22 -2.06
N HIS A 815 39.54 20.26 -2.69
CA HIS A 815 38.65 19.29 -2.07
C HIS A 815 39.25 17.90 -2.26
N SER A 816 39.25 17.10 -1.22
CA SER A 816 39.68 15.69 -1.26
C SER A 816 38.47 14.82 -1.04
N LEU A 817 37.91 14.31 -2.12
CA LEU A 817 36.66 13.53 -2.11
C LEU A 817 36.95 12.06 -2.02
N THR A 818 36.17 11.35 -1.19
CA THR A 818 36.09 9.89 -1.14
C THR A 818 34.68 9.44 -1.39
N ALA A 819 34.51 8.25 -1.97
CA ALA A 819 33.26 7.56 -2.04
C ALA A 819 33.29 6.40 -1.04
N ARG A 820 32.32 6.33 -0.15
CA ARG A 820 32.12 5.22 0.77
C ARG A 820 30.89 4.44 0.30
N PHE A 821 31.07 3.20 -0.06
CA PHE A 821 29.99 2.23 -0.16
C PHE A 821 29.62 1.81 1.25
N THR A 822 28.34 1.93 1.61
CA THR A 822 27.87 1.68 2.99
C THR A 822 27.71 0.22 3.33
N GLY A 823 27.92 -0.67 2.36
CA GLY A 823 27.63 -2.10 2.49
C GLY A 823 26.22 -2.45 2.04
N SER A 824 25.94 -3.73 1.97
CA SER A 824 24.62 -4.33 1.78
C SER A 824 24.61 -5.67 2.50
N ALA A 825 23.46 -6.38 2.56
CA ALA A 825 23.31 -7.66 3.26
C ALA A 825 24.38 -8.72 2.92
N LEU A 826 24.99 -8.65 1.74
CA LEU A 826 25.97 -9.62 1.27
C LEU A 826 27.31 -8.99 0.83
N ALA A 827 27.54 -7.72 1.10
CA ALA A 827 28.71 -7.01 0.60
C ALA A 827 29.26 -6.02 1.63
N ALA A 828 30.51 -6.19 2.03
CA ALA A 828 31.22 -5.37 3.00
C ALA A 828 31.25 -3.89 2.58
N ALA A 829 31.21 -3.00 3.56
CA ALA A 829 31.45 -1.59 3.29
C ALA A 829 32.90 -1.35 2.80
N SER A 830 33.05 -0.44 1.83
CA SER A 830 34.38 -0.09 1.33
C SER A 830 34.50 1.40 1.01
N THR A 831 35.72 1.90 0.98
CA THR A 831 35.98 3.33 0.72
C THR A 831 37.02 3.49 -0.39
N SER A 832 36.74 4.38 -1.32
CA SER A 832 37.67 4.69 -2.40
C SER A 832 38.93 5.41 -1.90
N THR A 833 39.99 5.32 -2.69
CA THR A 833 41.11 6.27 -2.54
C THR A 833 40.63 7.71 -2.76
N PRO A 834 41.19 8.69 -2.06
CA PRO A 834 40.79 10.08 -2.22
C PRO A 834 41.09 10.62 -3.63
N VAL A 835 40.12 11.29 -4.22
CA VAL A 835 40.25 11.99 -5.50
C VAL A 835 40.17 13.49 -5.29
N THR A 836 41.22 14.21 -5.74
CA THR A 836 41.27 15.66 -5.57
C THR A 836 40.61 16.40 -6.71
N VAL A 837 39.80 17.41 -6.36
CA VAL A 837 39.32 18.43 -7.29
C VAL A 837 39.67 19.82 -6.78
N THR A 838 40.16 20.69 -7.65
CA THR A 838 40.45 22.09 -7.32
C THR A 838 39.37 22.97 -7.91
N VAL A 839 38.60 23.61 -7.06
CA VAL A 839 37.62 24.61 -7.48
C VAL A 839 38.29 25.99 -7.47
N VAL A 840 38.34 26.61 -8.63
CA VAL A 840 38.90 27.96 -8.78
C VAL A 840 37.77 28.98 -8.91
N LYS A 841 38.11 30.25 -8.63
CA LYS A 841 37.13 31.34 -8.80
C LYS A 841 36.60 31.38 -10.22
N ALA A 842 35.26 31.51 -10.35
CA ALA A 842 34.61 31.62 -11.63
C ALA A 842 35.05 32.87 -12.41
N SER A 843 35.17 32.73 -13.70
CA SER A 843 35.45 33.85 -14.59
C SER A 843 34.24 34.80 -14.64
N SER A 844 34.52 36.09 -14.76
CA SER A 844 33.47 37.10 -14.83
C SER A 844 33.60 38.02 -16.02
N ARG A 845 32.50 38.62 -16.43
CA ARG A 845 32.48 39.65 -17.45
C ARG A 845 31.77 40.89 -16.92
N THR A 846 32.47 42.05 -16.99
CA THR A 846 31.91 43.34 -16.57
C THR A 846 31.55 44.17 -17.78
N SER A 847 30.38 44.77 -17.79
CA SER A 847 29.92 45.76 -18.76
C SER A 847 29.61 47.07 -18.05
N LEU A 848 29.75 48.17 -18.74
CA LEU A 848 29.45 49.51 -18.24
C LEU A 848 28.41 50.19 -19.12
N ALA A 849 27.38 50.72 -18.49
CA ALA A 849 26.43 51.64 -19.11
C ALA A 849 26.53 53.02 -18.48
N VAL A 850 26.76 54.04 -19.32
CA VAL A 850 26.84 55.46 -18.96
C VAL A 850 26.41 56.31 -20.11
N LYS A 851 25.77 57.44 -19.87
CA LYS A 851 25.44 58.45 -20.92
C LYS A 851 26.74 59.00 -21.52
N ARG A 852 26.85 58.93 -22.87
CA ARG A 852 28.09 59.39 -23.58
C ARG A 852 28.29 60.91 -23.65
N ALA A 853 27.21 61.68 -23.43
CA ALA A 853 27.29 63.17 -23.33
C ALA A 853 26.57 63.58 -22.04
N VAL A 854 27.28 64.42 -21.24
CA VAL A 854 26.82 64.83 -19.91
C VAL A 854 27.18 66.34 -19.68
N LYS A 855 26.41 67.01 -18.84
CA LYS A 855 26.74 68.37 -18.41
C LYS A 855 27.82 68.38 -17.34
N ARG A 856 28.70 69.37 -17.39
CA ARG A 856 29.79 69.57 -16.47
C ARG A 856 29.33 69.58 -15.01
N SER A 857 29.99 68.82 -14.15
CA SER A 857 29.75 68.72 -12.70
C SER A 857 28.31 68.28 -12.31
N LYS A 858 27.41 67.95 -13.24
CA LYS A 858 26.10 67.39 -12.93
C LYS A 858 26.23 65.89 -12.56
N PRO A 859 25.33 65.39 -11.74
CA PRO A 859 25.31 63.99 -11.38
C PRO A 859 25.04 63.10 -12.61
N VAL A 860 25.91 62.08 -12.83
CA VAL A 860 25.82 61.10 -13.91
C VAL A 860 25.68 59.73 -13.32
N LYS A 861 24.59 59.05 -13.67
CA LYS A 861 24.40 57.64 -13.29
C LYS A 861 25.31 56.72 -14.11
N VAL A 862 26.11 55.93 -13.45
CA VAL A 862 26.94 54.86 -14.05
C VAL A 862 26.45 53.53 -13.52
N VAL A 863 26.27 52.56 -14.39
CA VAL A 863 25.78 51.22 -14.04
C VAL A 863 26.79 50.20 -14.57
N ALA A 864 27.35 49.40 -13.70
CA ALA A 864 28.11 48.23 -14.09
C ALA A 864 27.27 46.99 -13.89
N THR A 865 27.26 46.09 -14.89
CA THR A 865 26.69 44.76 -14.77
C THR A 865 27.81 43.74 -14.82
N VAL A 866 27.87 42.89 -13.82
CA VAL A 866 28.85 41.81 -13.72
C VAL A 866 28.10 40.50 -13.85
N ARG A 867 28.56 39.64 -14.72
CA ARG A 867 27.98 38.26 -14.94
C ARG A 867 29.07 37.23 -14.76
N ALA A 868 28.71 36.12 -14.17
CA ALA A 868 29.51 34.89 -14.13
C ALA A 868 28.59 33.70 -14.45
N ALA A 869 29.14 32.62 -14.96
CA ALA A 869 28.39 31.43 -15.27
C ALA A 869 27.95 30.72 -13.98
N GLY A 870 26.67 30.25 -13.95
CA GLY A 870 26.15 29.39 -12.90
C GLY A 870 25.92 30.00 -11.51
N HIS A 871 26.28 31.32 -11.28
CA HIS A 871 25.98 31.97 -10.01
C HIS A 871 25.96 33.49 -10.16
N GLN A 872 25.43 34.15 -9.16
CA GLN A 872 25.35 35.59 -9.11
C GLN A 872 26.59 36.19 -8.43
N PRO A 873 27.41 37.01 -9.13
CA PRO A 873 28.60 37.61 -8.55
C PRO A 873 28.28 38.58 -7.40
N THR A 874 29.10 38.53 -6.36
CA THR A 874 29.10 39.46 -5.21
C THR A 874 30.39 40.27 -5.19
N GLY A 875 30.54 41.22 -4.27
CA GLY A 875 31.75 42.00 -4.13
C GLY A 875 31.58 43.45 -4.52
N LYS A 876 32.68 44.15 -4.92
CA LYS A 876 32.69 45.60 -5.17
C LYS A 876 33.13 45.90 -6.60
N VAL A 877 32.58 46.96 -7.17
CA VAL A 877 32.99 47.52 -8.45
C VAL A 877 33.56 48.93 -8.22
N ARG A 878 34.74 49.22 -8.81
CA ARG A 878 35.30 50.55 -8.91
C ARG A 878 34.95 51.16 -10.28
N PHE A 879 34.33 52.32 -10.29
CA PHE A 879 34.22 53.15 -11.48
C PHE A 879 35.45 54.06 -11.58
N MET A 880 36.15 53.98 -12.69
CA MET A 880 37.46 54.61 -12.86
C MET A 880 37.52 55.49 -14.11
N ALA A 881 38.19 56.60 -14.01
CA ALA A 881 38.62 57.47 -15.12
C ALA A 881 40.16 57.49 -15.15
N GLY A 882 40.77 56.85 -16.15
CA GLY A 882 42.21 56.56 -16.14
C GLY A 882 42.61 55.73 -14.93
N SER A 883 43.52 56.27 -14.08
CA SER A 883 43.94 55.65 -12.80
C SER A 883 43.08 56.16 -11.62
N LYS A 884 42.28 57.23 -11.79
CA LYS A 884 41.48 57.82 -10.71
C LYS A 884 40.22 56.99 -10.43
N VAL A 885 39.99 56.62 -9.16
CA VAL A 885 38.76 56.01 -8.69
C VAL A 885 37.68 57.10 -8.54
N LEU A 886 36.59 56.96 -9.27
CA LEU A 886 35.45 57.89 -9.17
C LEU A 886 34.49 57.50 -8.04
N LYS A 887 34.21 56.17 -7.92
CA LYS A 887 33.35 55.61 -6.87
C LYS A 887 33.61 54.12 -6.75
N THR A 888 33.45 53.56 -5.54
CA THR A 888 33.43 52.13 -5.29
C THR A 888 32.05 51.75 -4.75
N VAL A 889 31.39 50.73 -5.33
CA VAL A 889 30.03 50.33 -4.98
C VAL A 889 29.96 48.82 -4.86
N ARG A 890 29.20 48.33 -3.90
CA ARG A 890 28.88 46.90 -3.77
C ARG A 890 27.94 46.46 -4.89
N LEU A 891 28.13 45.25 -5.37
CA LEU A 891 27.16 44.60 -6.27
C LEU A 891 25.88 44.23 -5.51
N SER A 892 24.75 44.53 -6.13
CA SER A 892 23.44 44.03 -5.73
C SER A 892 22.80 43.46 -6.97
N ASN A 893 22.39 42.19 -6.90
CA ASN A 893 21.80 41.44 -8.04
C ASN A 893 22.64 41.58 -9.34
N GLY A 894 23.96 41.37 -9.20
CA GLY A 894 24.90 41.48 -10.34
C GLY A 894 25.09 42.89 -10.91
N LYS A 895 24.51 43.91 -10.30
CA LYS A 895 24.64 45.32 -10.73
C LYS A 895 25.26 46.18 -9.65
N ALA A 896 26.12 47.13 -10.05
CA ALA A 896 26.62 48.23 -9.21
C ALA A 896 26.16 49.55 -9.84
N VAL A 897 25.45 50.34 -9.09
CA VAL A 897 24.92 51.64 -9.53
C VAL A 897 25.57 52.75 -8.72
N ALA A 898 26.13 53.72 -9.40
CA ALA A 898 26.70 54.87 -8.75
C ALA A 898 26.31 56.18 -9.46
N THR A 899 26.38 57.26 -8.73
CA THR A 899 26.32 58.63 -9.29
C THR A 899 27.70 59.25 -9.13
N VAL A 900 28.25 59.79 -10.25
CA VAL A 900 29.57 60.44 -10.29
C VAL A 900 29.42 61.83 -10.90
N LYS A 901 30.35 62.75 -10.58
CA LYS A 901 30.40 64.09 -11.19
C LYS A 901 31.67 64.19 -12.04
N LEU A 902 31.52 64.52 -13.30
CA LEU A 902 32.61 64.60 -14.24
C LEU A 902 32.88 66.15 -14.54
N ARG A 903 34.17 66.51 -14.47
CA ARG A 903 34.56 67.93 -14.72
C ARG A 903 35.15 68.14 -16.09
N SER A 904 35.58 67.08 -16.80
CA SER A 904 36.15 67.10 -18.13
C SER A 904 35.82 65.83 -18.87
N SER A 905 35.87 65.84 -20.19
CA SER A 905 35.70 64.65 -21.02
C SER A 905 36.76 63.61 -20.70
N GLN A 906 36.32 62.35 -20.51
CA GLN A 906 37.20 61.27 -20.12
C GLN A 906 36.63 59.91 -20.49
N ARG A 907 37.50 58.89 -20.48
CA ARG A 907 37.07 57.46 -20.68
C ARG A 907 36.89 56.82 -19.33
N ILE A 908 35.70 56.32 -19.09
CA ILE A 908 35.30 55.62 -17.89
C ILE A 908 35.32 54.10 -18.14
N ARG A 909 35.75 53.33 -17.15
CA ARG A 909 35.62 51.87 -17.08
C ARG A 909 35.12 51.45 -15.71
N ALA A 910 34.49 50.32 -15.65
CA ALA A 910 34.13 49.67 -14.43
C ALA A 910 35.11 48.50 -14.18
N VAL A 911 35.65 48.41 -13.01
CA VAL A 911 36.57 47.36 -12.57
C VAL A 911 35.91 46.60 -11.44
N TYR A 912 35.48 45.39 -11.71
CA TYR A 912 35.00 44.49 -10.69
C TYR A 912 36.21 43.88 -9.99
N LEU A 913 36.24 43.98 -8.66
CA LEU A 913 37.41 43.59 -7.85
C LEU A 913 37.45 42.09 -7.57
N GLY A 914 36.39 41.38 -7.97
CA GLY A 914 36.20 39.98 -7.63
C GLY A 914 35.56 39.78 -6.27
N SER A 915 35.36 38.54 -5.92
CA SER A 915 34.91 38.04 -4.62
C SER A 915 35.67 36.75 -4.26
N GLU A 916 35.32 36.12 -3.17
CA GLU A 916 35.86 34.79 -2.85
C GLU A 916 35.55 33.76 -3.93
N GLN A 917 34.40 33.90 -4.59
CA GLN A 917 33.89 32.94 -5.58
C GLN A 917 34.14 33.34 -7.03
N THR A 918 34.46 34.62 -7.31
CA THR A 918 34.50 35.16 -8.68
C THR A 918 35.77 35.96 -8.93
N LYS A 919 36.41 35.73 -10.06
CA LYS A 919 37.56 36.54 -10.51
C LYS A 919 37.12 37.97 -10.85
N GLY A 920 38.00 38.93 -10.62
CA GLY A 920 37.83 40.31 -11.08
C GLY A 920 37.79 40.42 -12.60
N SER A 921 37.08 41.41 -13.10
CA SER A 921 37.02 41.72 -14.53
C SER A 921 36.86 43.24 -14.77
N THR A 922 37.18 43.67 -15.96
CA THR A 922 37.15 45.10 -16.32
C THR A 922 36.29 45.30 -17.57
N SER A 923 35.41 46.28 -17.55
CA SER A 923 34.62 46.64 -18.72
C SER A 923 35.46 47.30 -19.81
N ALA A 924 35.02 47.33 -21.02
CA ALA A 924 35.53 48.22 -22.04
C ALA A 924 35.49 49.70 -21.52
N ARG A 925 36.44 50.50 -22.01
CA ARG A 925 36.44 51.94 -21.72
C ARG A 925 35.36 52.66 -22.55
N THR A 926 34.47 53.38 -21.90
CA THR A 926 33.45 54.20 -22.55
C THR A 926 33.84 55.67 -22.51
N ALA A 927 33.94 56.33 -23.67
CA ALA A 927 34.18 57.74 -23.74
C ALA A 927 32.94 58.52 -23.29
N VAL A 928 33.11 59.48 -22.39
CA VAL A 928 32.05 60.38 -21.93
C VAL A 928 32.47 61.79 -22.20
N THR A 929 31.78 62.49 -23.06
CA THR A 929 31.98 63.88 -23.41
C THR A 929 31.26 64.73 -22.39
N VAL A 930 31.97 65.65 -21.78
CA VAL A 930 31.44 66.64 -20.84
C VAL A 930 31.25 67.95 -21.59
N ARG A 931 30.03 68.42 -21.70
CA ARG A 931 29.64 69.70 -22.32
C ARG A 931 29.57 70.78 -21.24
N PRO A 932 29.77 72.02 -21.55
CA PRO A 932 29.61 73.13 -20.61
C PRO A 932 28.33 73.12 -19.81
#